data_eae90cddfa38e50dab61bb37e8cc1990
#
_entry.id   eae90cddfa38e50dab61bb37e8cc1990
#
_cell.length_a   1.000
_cell.length_b   1.000
_cell.length_c   1.000
_cell.angle_alpha   90.00
_cell.angle_beta   90.00
_cell.angle_gamma   90.00
#
_symmetry.space_group_name_H-M   'P 1'
#
loop_
_entity.id
_entity.type
_entity.pdbx_description
1 polymer ?
#
loop_
_entity_poly.entity_id
_entity_poly.type
_entity_poly.pdbx_seq_one_letter_code
_entity_poly.pdbx_strand_id
1 'polypeptide(L)'
;TKVSLKQKLDIKKNEIYIFNKNLNDLIKENIILKSKKNKYFLNTNLDLYLGKFIQNPKGYGFVDELFIPPRNINTALDGDIVAVRIRQENDTIEGEIISILKRNTNTIVGTYIQKKGDKFGFVIADSERIISDIYIPNGNSLNAKSYDKVIVQIQRYAEGTKKMVGKVIEVLGFKNEIGVDYLSVINEYKINNKFSAKTKNQIEKIPDKIKDSELKNRKDLTDMCIFTIDGIDSKDLDDAISIEKITKNQYRLGVHIADVSHYVKEDSPLDKEAFNRGTSVYLIDKVIPMLPKKLSNNLCSLNPLETRLSLSVFMNINSNGTVTKYEICESYISSKSKLYYENVNKYFDNLEELKVDETIKETEMEEKIKQSLSYAKELSLILKKKRQKRGALDFQLDECKIKLNEYDKPISVEVNERGISNKIIEEFMIVTNEVVAEHFNNLKIPFVYRIHESPKEEKLSTFLNFIKNLGYEMPVNFSPKTLQSILDDIKGKPEEATVSLILLQAMQQAKYYQDELGHFGLATTYYSHFTSPIRRYPDLQIHRIIKDYLNKNLSSVKLERYKKKVVNTAVVSSKKERLAQKAEEDYERIKKCEFMEDKIGQKFTGVITSISKTNIKVLLPNTVEGIIYIKANDQEGNYKILQENCSVENPLGKRYVVGDNIEVKLKNVSVDEKIILFELV
;
A
#
# COMPACT_ATOMS: atom_id res chain seq x y z
N THR A 1 -7.77 19.61 40.08
CA THR A 1 -6.31 19.72 40.00
C THR A 1 -5.63 18.61 40.82
N LYS A 2 -4.34 18.38 40.64
CA LYS A 2 -3.56 17.40 41.41
C LYS A 2 -3.58 17.68 42.92
N VAL A 3 -3.55 18.95 43.29
CA VAL A 3 -3.65 19.40 44.69
C VAL A 3 -5.01 19.03 45.27
N SER A 4 -6.07 19.34 44.57
CA SER A 4 -7.44 19.03 44.99
C SER A 4 -7.70 17.53 45.10
N LEU A 5 -7.12 16.72 44.20
CA LEU A 5 -7.21 15.25 44.27
C LEU A 5 -6.49 14.70 45.51
N LYS A 6 -5.28 15.20 45.82
CA LYS A 6 -4.55 14.81 47.03
C LYS A 6 -5.31 15.13 48.32
N GLN A 7 -5.94 16.30 48.37
CA GLN A 7 -6.79 16.72 49.51
C GLN A 7 -8.04 15.85 49.66
N LYS A 8 -8.74 15.59 48.54
CA LYS A 8 -9.98 14.76 48.58
C LYS A 8 -9.72 13.30 48.90
N LEU A 9 -8.54 12.78 48.57
CA LEU A 9 -8.14 11.41 48.81
C LEU A 9 -7.27 11.23 50.07
N ASP A 10 -7.11 12.31 50.85
CA ASP A 10 -6.32 12.36 52.09
C ASP A 10 -4.90 11.72 51.96
N ILE A 11 -4.20 12.01 50.87
CA ILE A 11 -2.89 11.45 50.55
C ILE A 11 -1.81 12.00 51.50
N LYS A 12 -1.23 11.16 52.30
CA LYS A 12 -0.14 11.48 53.25
C LYS A 12 1.19 11.72 52.53
N LYS A 13 2.13 12.43 53.17
CA LYS A 13 3.45 12.78 52.57
C LYS A 13 4.23 11.57 52.06
N ASN A 14 4.19 10.46 52.75
CA ASN A 14 4.86 9.20 52.41
C ASN A 14 4.19 8.46 51.21
N GLU A 15 2.94 8.81 50.86
CA GLU A 15 2.18 8.16 49.79
C GLU A 15 2.21 8.94 48.47
N ILE A 16 2.83 10.14 48.48
CA ILE A 16 2.86 11.02 47.32
C ILE A 16 3.51 10.34 46.11
N TYR A 17 4.53 9.53 46.31
CA TYR A 17 5.20 8.81 45.22
C TYR A 17 4.26 7.79 44.58
N ILE A 18 3.61 6.96 45.36
CA ILE A 18 2.63 5.95 44.92
C ILE A 18 1.43 6.61 44.24
N PHE A 19 0.87 7.66 44.82
CA PHE A 19 -0.20 8.45 44.20
C PHE A 19 0.20 9.01 42.83
N ASN A 20 1.40 9.57 42.71
CA ASN A 20 1.87 10.10 41.44
C ASN A 20 2.07 9.00 40.38
N LYS A 21 2.59 7.85 40.76
CA LYS A 21 2.75 6.68 39.89
C LYS A 21 1.40 6.20 39.40
N ASN A 22 0.47 5.92 40.31
CA ASN A 22 -0.86 5.41 39.97
C ASN A 22 -1.65 6.43 39.11
N LEU A 23 -1.56 7.72 39.43
CA LEU A 23 -2.23 8.76 38.62
C LEU A 23 -1.66 8.80 37.19
N ASN A 24 -0.35 8.64 37.04
CA ASN A 24 0.28 8.57 35.71
C ASN A 24 -0.09 7.29 34.96
N ASP A 25 -0.20 6.16 35.65
CA ASP A 25 -0.61 4.88 35.05
C ASP A 25 -2.09 4.96 34.60
N LEU A 26 -2.99 5.51 35.41
CA LEU A 26 -4.38 5.74 35.04
C LEU A 26 -4.52 6.72 33.85
N ILE A 27 -3.61 7.69 33.71
CA ILE A 27 -3.57 8.57 32.54
C ILE A 27 -3.08 7.79 31.30
N LYS A 28 -2.06 6.93 31.45
CA LYS A 28 -1.55 6.07 30.36
C LYS A 28 -2.59 5.06 29.86
N GLU A 29 -3.40 4.54 30.78
CA GLU A 29 -4.50 3.60 30.50
C GLU A 29 -5.78 4.31 30.00
N ASN A 30 -5.74 5.64 29.82
CA ASN A 30 -6.87 6.47 29.39
C ASN A 30 -8.09 6.42 30.30
N ILE A 31 -7.95 6.00 31.54
CA ILE A 31 -9.01 6.01 32.54
C ILE A 31 -9.23 7.43 33.08
N ILE A 32 -8.14 8.19 33.23
CA ILE A 32 -8.19 9.61 33.62
C ILE A 32 -7.64 10.48 32.48
N LEU A 33 -8.38 11.50 32.10
CA LEU A 33 -7.95 12.51 31.15
C LEU A 33 -7.42 13.75 31.86
N LYS A 34 -6.30 14.32 31.38
CA LYS A 34 -5.69 15.53 31.89
C LYS A 34 -5.82 16.67 30.89
N SER A 35 -6.56 17.74 31.26
CA SER A 35 -6.69 18.96 30.43
C SER A 35 -5.44 19.84 30.47
N LYS A 36 -5.30 20.76 29.50
CA LYS A 36 -4.26 21.79 29.48
C LYS A 36 -4.16 22.62 30.79
N LYS A 37 -5.30 22.86 31.43
CA LYS A 37 -5.37 23.60 32.70
C LYS A 37 -5.08 22.71 33.92
N ASN A 38 -4.44 21.55 33.73
CA ASN A 38 -4.12 20.56 34.77
C ASN A 38 -5.34 20.10 35.60
N LYS A 39 -6.53 20.07 34.99
CA LYS A 39 -7.73 19.45 35.57
C LYS A 39 -7.78 17.98 35.15
N TYR A 40 -8.21 17.11 36.04
CA TYR A 40 -8.35 15.67 35.84
C TYR A 40 -9.82 15.28 35.79
N PHE A 41 -10.19 14.40 34.87
CA PHE A 41 -11.53 13.93 34.64
C PHE A 41 -11.52 12.42 34.47
N LEU A 42 -12.54 11.73 35.01
CA LEU A 42 -12.78 10.33 34.66
C LEU A 42 -13.31 10.27 33.22
N ASN A 43 -12.81 9.35 32.43
CA ASN A 43 -13.24 9.19 31.03
C ASN A 43 -14.75 8.86 30.92
N THR A 44 -15.30 8.21 31.94
CA THR A 44 -16.73 7.85 32.02
C THR A 44 -17.67 9.01 32.30
N ASN A 45 -17.18 10.16 32.76
CA ASN A 45 -17.98 11.33 33.15
C ASN A 45 -18.00 12.45 32.11
N LEU A 46 -17.38 12.23 30.95
CA LEU A 46 -17.37 13.18 29.84
C LEU A 46 -17.88 12.45 28.60
N ASP A 47 -18.86 13.02 27.92
CA ASP A 47 -19.23 12.63 26.56
C ASP A 47 -18.07 12.99 25.61
N LEU A 48 -16.90 12.32 25.81
CA LEU A 48 -15.73 12.52 24.99
C LEU A 48 -15.62 11.39 23.96
N TYR A 49 -15.55 11.79 22.73
CA TYR A 49 -15.24 10.91 21.62
C TYR A 49 -13.73 10.69 21.51
N LEU A 50 -13.29 9.43 21.46
CA LEU A 50 -11.88 9.08 21.32
C LEU A 50 -11.61 8.60 19.91
N GLY A 51 -10.61 9.19 19.26
CA GLY A 51 -10.27 8.79 17.90
C GLY A 51 -8.93 9.33 17.42
N LYS A 52 -8.60 8.95 16.19
CA LYS A 52 -7.39 9.40 15.52
C LYS A 52 -7.67 10.71 14.79
N PHE A 53 -6.89 11.75 15.09
CA PHE A 53 -6.97 13.02 14.37
C PHE A 53 -6.29 12.92 12.99
N ILE A 54 -7.01 13.32 11.95
CA ILE A 54 -6.52 13.41 10.57
C ILE A 54 -6.55 14.88 10.19
N GLN A 55 -5.38 15.46 9.97
CA GLN A 55 -5.23 16.87 9.60
C GLN A 55 -5.37 17.06 8.09
N ASN A 56 -6.10 18.11 7.70
CA ASN A 56 -6.19 18.58 6.32
C ASN A 56 -5.17 19.69 6.08
N PRO A 57 -4.51 19.76 4.88
CA PRO A 57 -3.57 20.85 4.54
C PRO A 57 -4.16 22.26 4.68
N LYS A 58 -5.49 22.41 4.60
CA LYS A 58 -6.19 23.70 4.80
C LYS A 58 -6.34 24.14 6.26
N GLY A 59 -5.76 23.38 7.21
CA GLY A 59 -5.72 23.77 8.61
C GLY A 59 -6.86 23.27 9.49
N TYR A 60 -7.85 22.59 8.98
CA TYR A 60 -8.87 21.86 9.74
C TYR A 60 -8.54 20.36 9.79
N GLY A 61 -9.32 19.56 10.48
CA GLY A 61 -9.16 18.11 10.47
C GLY A 61 -10.42 17.35 10.84
N PHE A 62 -10.26 16.04 10.99
CA PHE A 62 -11.35 15.14 11.35
C PHE A 62 -10.90 14.14 12.41
N VAL A 63 -11.82 13.71 13.23
CA VAL A 63 -11.68 12.52 14.07
C VAL A 63 -12.84 11.60 13.67
N ASP A 64 -12.50 10.54 12.92
CA ASP A 64 -13.44 9.77 12.10
C ASP A 64 -14.27 10.69 11.17
N GLU A 65 -15.59 10.83 11.39
CA GLU A 65 -16.45 11.72 10.59
C GLU A 65 -16.67 13.09 11.25
N LEU A 66 -16.18 13.29 12.49
CA LEU A 66 -16.38 14.52 13.25
C LEU A 66 -15.42 15.60 12.77
N PHE A 67 -15.96 16.70 12.24
CA PHE A 67 -15.20 17.87 11.78
C PHE A 67 -14.56 18.64 12.95
N ILE A 68 -13.26 18.94 12.83
CA ILE A 68 -12.51 19.72 13.82
C ILE A 68 -12.02 21.00 13.14
N PRO A 69 -12.63 22.17 13.44
CA PRO A 69 -12.21 23.43 12.86
C PRO A 69 -10.80 23.84 13.36
N PRO A 70 -10.07 24.72 12.65
CA PRO A 70 -8.71 25.12 13.01
C PRO A 70 -8.57 25.62 14.45
N ARG A 71 -9.57 26.38 14.94
CA ARG A 71 -9.62 26.94 16.31
C ARG A 71 -9.68 25.87 17.41
N ASN A 72 -10.15 24.66 17.09
CA ASN A 72 -10.42 23.57 18.03
C ASN A 72 -9.37 22.43 17.98
N ILE A 73 -8.35 22.53 17.12
CA ILE A 73 -7.31 21.50 16.95
C ILE A 73 -6.39 21.38 18.17
N ASN A 74 -6.30 22.46 18.96
CA ASN A 74 -5.39 22.53 20.08
C ASN A 74 -3.93 22.43 19.62
N THR A 75 -3.15 21.42 20.06
CA THR A 75 -1.77 21.16 19.64
C THR A 75 -1.64 19.85 18.88
N ALA A 76 -2.78 19.27 18.43
CA ALA A 76 -2.79 17.99 17.73
C ALA A 76 -2.11 18.11 16.35
N LEU A 77 -1.38 17.07 16.01
CA LEU A 77 -0.80 16.84 14.68
C LEU A 77 -1.43 15.60 14.04
N ASP A 78 -1.25 15.47 12.74
CA ASP A 78 -1.78 14.35 11.98
C ASP A 78 -1.40 12.99 12.61
N GLY A 79 -2.40 12.16 12.81
CA GLY A 79 -2.24 10.83 13.38
C GLY A 79 -2.26 10.73 14.90
N ASP A 80 -2.32 11.84 15.65
CA ASP A 80 -2.43 11.81 17.11
C ASP A 80 -3.74 11.15 17.54
N ILE A 81 -3.68 10.40 18.64
CA ILE A 81 -4.90 9.90 19.30
C ILE A 81 -5.37 10.96 20.29
N VAL A 82 -6.59 11.40 20.13
CA VAL A 82 -7.15 12.55 20.84
C VAL A 82 -8.46 12.23 21.52
N ALA A 83 -8.77 13.00 22.57
CA ALA A 83 -10.08 13.06 23.17
C ALA A 83 -10.77 14.35 22.70
N VAL A 84 -11.96 14.22 22.13
CA VAL A 84 -12.72 15.28 21.49
C VAL A 84 -14.03 15.46 22.20
N ARG A 85 -14.39 16.71 22.52
CA ARG A 85 -15.72 17.11 22.95
C ARG A 85 -16.54 17.47 21.73
N ILE A 86 -17.74 16.90 21.62
CA ILE A 86 -18.70 17.27 20.59
C ILE A 86 -19.38 18.58 21.01
N ARG A 87 -19.43 19.55 20.13
CA ARG A 87 -20.15 20.82 20.28
C ARG A 87 -21.15 20.98 19.15
N GLN A 88 -22.32 21.54 19.49
CA GLN A 88 -23.29 21.97 18.50
C GLN A 88 -23.27 23.51 18.46
N GLU A 89 -22.85 24.07 17.32
CA GLU A 89 -22.88 25.52 17.05
C GLU A 89 -23.68 25.76 15.77
N ASN A 90 -24.73 26.60 15.82
CA ASN A 90 -25.52 27.01 14.65
C ASN A 90 -25.93 25.84 13.71
N ASP A 91 -26.58 24.81 14.27
CA ASP A 91 -27.01 23.58 13.57
C ASP A 91 -25.88 22.72 12.98
N THR A 92 -24.64 23.06 13.21
CA THR A 92 -23.49 22.24 12.83
C THR A 92 -22.90 21.48 14.03
N ILE A 93 -22.53 20.22 13.83
CA ILE A 93 -21.84 19.42 14.85
C ILE A 93 -20.34 19.51 14.58
N GLU A 94 -19.60 20.07 15.54
CA GLU A 94 -18.13 20.24 15.47
C GLU A 94 -17.47 19.56 16.68
N GLY A 95 -16.22 19.15 16.51
CA GLY A 95 -15.40 18.63 17.59
C GLY A 95 -14.41 19.69 18.12
N GLU A 96 -14.13 19.62 19.42
CA GLU A 96 -13.05 20.34 20.07
C GLU A 96 -12.06 19.36 20.71
N ILE A 97 -10.80 19.35 20.31
CA ILE A 97 -9.76 18.51 20.90
C ILE A 97 -9.45 19.01 22.30
N ILE A 98 -9.82 18.26 23.31
CA ILE A 98 -9.62 18.58 24.73
C ILE A 98 -8.24 18.15 25.21
N SER A 99 -7.78 16.96 24.78
CA SER A 99 -6.48 16.44 25.15
C SER A 99 -5.91 15.50 24.09
N ILE A 100 -4.60 15.38 24.08
CA ILE A 100 -3.88 14.46 23.23
C ILE A 100 -3.44 13.28 24.10
N LEU A 101 -3.98 12.12 23.79
CA LEU A 101 -3.76 10.90 24.56
C LEU A 101 -2.44 10.23 24.18
N LYS A 102 -2.16 10.23 22.85
CA LYS A 102 -0.93 9.65 22.32
C LYS A 102 -0.45 10.45 21.12
N ARG A 103 0.80 10.89 21.17
CA ARG A 103 1.48 11.53 20.04
C ARG A 103 1.88 10.49 19.00
N ASN A 104 1.54 10.75 17.76
CA ASN A 104 1.99 9.96 16.61
C ASN A 104 3.28 10.53 16.02
N THR A 105 3.42 11.86 16.00
CA THR A 105 4.52 12.58 15.37
C THR A 105 5.37 13.29 16.40
N ASN A 106 6.61 12.82 16.55
CA ASN A 106 7.65 13.40 17.40
C ASN A 106 8.90 13.81 16.60
N THR A 107 9.00 13.36 15.36
CA THR A 107 10.04 13.75 14.40
C THR A 107 9.39 14.19 13.09
N ILE A 108 9.98 15.18 12.43
CA ILE A 108 9.49 15.74 11.16
C ILE A 108 10.67 15.84 10.20
N VAL A 109 10.44 15.46 8.94
CA VAL A 109 11.37 15.70 7.83
C VAL A 109 11.00 17.03 7.18
N GLY A 110 12.00 17.80 6.77
CA GLY A 110 11.76 19.07 6.08
C GLY A 110 13.03 19.77 5.62
N THR A 111 12.84 20.92 5.02
CA THR A 111 13.91 21.75 4.48
C THR A 111 14.29 22.84 5.48
N TYR A 112 15.57 22.87 5.88
CA TYR A 112 16.09 23.90 6.78
C TYR A 112 16.33 25.20 6.02
N ILE A 113 15.88 26.30 6.59
CA ILE A 113 16.05 27.66 6.06
C ILE A 113 16.64 28.57 7.15
N GLN A 114 17.72 29.23 6.84
CA GLN A 114 18.36 30.23 7.70
C GLN A 114 18.68 31.46 6.88
N LYS A 115 18.27 32.65 7.36
CA LYS A 115 18.65 33.90 6.73
C LYS A 115 20.10 34.24 7.10
N LYS A 116 20.82 34.89 6.17
CA LYS A 116 22.20 35.31 6.38
C LYS A 116 22.27 36.27 7.57
N GLY A 117 23.11 35.95 8.57
CA GLY A 117 23.27 36.69 9.79
C GLY A 117 22.43 36.23 10.98
N ASP A 118 21.41 35.42 10.79
CA ASP A 118 20.61 34.87 11.88
C ASP A 118 21.36 33.74 12.60
N LYS A 119 21.19 33.69 13.92
CA LYS A 119 21.69 32.58 14.76
C LYS A 119 20.68 31.44 14.92
N PHE A 120 19.50 31.55 14.32
CA PHE A 120 18.40 30.58 14.35
C PHE A 120 17.92 30.30 12.93
N GLY A 121 17.15 29.23 12.78
CA GLY A 121 16.55 28.91 11.50
C GLY A 121 15.12 28.41 11.66
N PHE A 122 14.54 28.01 10.54
CA PHE A 122 13.23 27.35 10.46
C PHE A 122 13.34 26.09 9.62
N VAL A 123 12.45 25.14 9.88
CA VAL A 123 12.28 23.98 9.02
C VAL A 123 10.86 24.01 8.47
N ILE A 124 10.76 24.00 7.14
CA ILE A 124 9.52 23.80 6.39
C ILE A 124 9.34 22.31 6.24
N ALA A 125 8.24 21.76 6.77
CA ALA A 125 7.97 20.33 6.72
C ALA A 125 7.69 19.86 5.29
N ASP A 126 8.15 18.64 4.91
CA ASP A 126 7.85 18.03 3.62
C ASP A 126 6.39 17.55 3.55
N SER A 127 5.79 17.25 4.70
CA SER A 127 4.40 16.85 4.81
C SER A 127 3.46 18.04 4.73
N GLU A 128 2.60 18.10 3.73
CA GLU A 128 1.54 19.12 3.58
C GLU A 128 0.59 19.22 4.78
N ARG A 129 0.54 18.18 5.61
CA ARG A 129 -0.31 18.14 6.81
C ARG A 129 0.29 18.87 8.00
N ILE A 130 1.54 19.32 7.92
CA ILE A 130 2.21 20.11 8.94
C ILE A 130 2.31 21.55 8.45
N ILE A 131 1.35 22.36 8.82
CA ILE A 131 1.13 23.70 8.24
C ILE A 131 2.07 24.76 8.81
N SER A 132 2.63 24.56 10.00
CA SER A 132 3.46 25.55 10.67
C SER A 132 4.94 25.22 10.57
N ASP A 133 5.75 26.25 10.21
CA ASP A 133 7.20 26.15 10.26
C ASP A 133 7.68 25.81 11.68
N ILE A 134 8.75 25.03 11.75
CA ILE A 134 9.37 24.62 13.01
C ILE A 134 10.55 25.55 13.29
N TYR A 135 10.49 26.28 14.39
CA TYR A 135 11.58 27.15 14.84
C TYR A 135 12.73 26.30 15.40
N ILE A 136 13.94 26.54 14.88
CA ILE A 136 15.18 25.90 15.32
C ILE A 136 16.03 26.93 16.04
N PRO A 137 16.16 26.86 17.38
CA PRO A 137 16.98 27.78 18.16
C PRO A 137 18.46 27.68 17.83
N ASN A 138 19.21 28.71 18.18
CA ASN A 138 20.67 28.70 18.10
C ASN A 138 21.26 27.45 18.80
N GLY A 139 22.22 26.79 18.17
CA GLY A 139 22.86 25.59 18.67
C GLY A 139 22.07 24.28 18.44
N ASN A 140 20.83 24.36 17.88
CA ASN A 140 20.00 23.19 17.61
C ASN A 140 19.94 22.77 16.12
N SER A 141 20.74 23.41 15.25
CA SER A 141 20.73 23.16 13.81
C SER A 141 21.61 22.00 13.35
N LEU A 142 22.45 21.43 14.23
CA LEU A 142 23.43 20.38 13.88
C LEU A 142 24.29 20.75 12.64
N ASN A 143 24.67 22.04 12.52
CA ASN A 143 25.41 22.61 11.39
C ASN A 143 24.70 22.50 10.03
N ALA A 144 23.40 22.30 10.00
CA ALA A 144 22.61 22.32 8.76
C ALA A 144 22.75 23.67 8.06
N LYS A 145 22.87 23.64 6.74
CA LYS A 145 22.89 24.82 5.87
C LYS A 145 21.52 25.08 5.27
N SER A 146 21.25 26.31 4.84
CA SER A 146 20.01 26.60 4.12
C SER A 146 19.83 25.68 2.92
N TYR A 147 18.63 25.14 2.79
CA TYR A 147 18.20 24.15 1.80
C TYR A 147 18.69 22.70 2.05
N ASP A 148 19.30 22.41 3.20
CA ASP A 148 19.50 21.01 3.60
C ASP A 148 18.17 20.38 3.99
N LYS A 149 17.97 19.14 3.58
CA LYS A 149 16.92 18.24 4.10
C LYS A 149 17.38 17.71 5.46
N VAL A 150 16.50 17.83 6.45
CA VAL A 150 16.84 17.50 7.85
C VAL A 150 15.72 16.71 8.52
N ILE A 151 16.11 15.92 9.53
CA ILE A 151 15.16 15.33 10.47
C ILE A 151 15.19 16.16 11.76
N VAL A 152 14.01 16.64 12.16
CA VAL A 152 13.82 17.48 13.35
C VAL A 152 13.07 16.71 14.42
N GLN A 153 13.61 16.65 15.62
CA GLN A 153 12.90 16.21 16.82
C GLN A 153 12.11 17.38 17.42
N ILE A 154 10.82 17.20 17.61
CA ILE A 154 9.94 18.21 18.23
C ILE A 154 10.27 18.30 19.72
N GLN A 155 10.70 19.48 20.17
CA GLN A 155 10.93 19.79 21.58
C GLN A 155 9.70 20.42 22.25
N ARG A 156 8.97 21.25 21.50
CA ARG A 156 7.72 21.87 21.95
C ARG A 156 6.75 21.96 20.79
N TYR A 157 5.53 21.48 20.98
CA TYR A 157 4.44 21.60 20.00
C TYR A 157 3.89 23.02 19.97
N ALA A 158 3.32 23.43 18.83
CA ALA A 158 2.68 24.73 18.67
C ALA A 158 1.51 24.86 19.68
N GLU A 159 1.40 26.04 20.32
CA GLU A 159 0.34 26.32 21.30
C GLU A 159 -0.11 27.77 21.21
N GLY A 160 -1.35 28.00 20.81
CA GLY A 160 -1.87 29.35 20.55
C GLY A 160 -1.01 30.07 19.49
N THR A 161 -0.44 31.23 19.83
CA THR A 161 0.47 31.98 18.94
C THR A 161 1.93 31.49 18.96
N LYS A 162 2.27 30.55 19.85
CA LYS A 162 3.64 30.04 19.98
C LYS A 162 3.92 29.00 18.90
N LYS A 163 4.95 29.25 18.08
CA LYS A 163 5.41 28.31 17.05
C LYS A 163 5.95 27.01 17.65
N MET A 164 5.93 25.95 16.85
CA MET A 164 6.60 24.69 17.17
C MET A 164 8.11 24.93 17.28
N VAL A 165 8.76 24.25 18.22
CA VAL A 165 10.22 24.33 18.43
C VAL A 165 10.80 22.94 18.25
N GLY A 166 11.89 22.86 17.49
CA GLY A 166 12.57 21.59 17.21
C GLY A 166 14.08 21.67 17.37
N LYS A 167 14.70 20.50 17.31
CA LYS A 167 16.14 20.28 17.23
C LYS A 167 16.42 19.37 16.04
N VAL A 168 17.33 19.78 15.17
CA VAL A 168 17.84 18.92 14.10
C VAL A 168 18.61 17.77 14.73
N ILE A 169 18.25 16.53 14.40
CA ILE A 169 18.90 15.33 14.89
C ILE A 169 19.69 14.60 13.79
N GLU A 170 19.39 14.89 12.52
CA GLU A 170 20.10 14.35 11.36
C GLU A 170 20.00 15.32 10.19
N VAL A 171 21.10 15.47 9.44
CA VAL A 171 21.15 16.19 8.16
C VAL A 171 21.24 15.14 7.07
N LEU A 172 20.25 15.11 6.18
CA LEU A 172 20.15 14.12 5.09
C LEU A 172 21.01 14.50 3.88
N GLY A 173 21.29 15.78 3.69
CA GLY A 173 22.04 16.36 2.60
C GLY A 173 21.34 17.56 1.97
N PHE A 174 21.96 18.18 0.96
CA PHE A 174 21.36 19.28 0.22
C PHE A 174 20.17 18.77 -0.62
N LYS A 175 19.08 19.53 -0.69
CA LYS A 175 17.79 19.06 -1.28
C LYS A 175 17.88 18.50 -2.69
N ASN A 176 18.84 18.95 -3.51
CA ASN A 176 19.05 18.48 -4.89
C ASN A 176 20.20 17.46 -5.03
N GLU A 177 20.75 16.99 -3.91
CA GLU A 177 21.81 15.98 -3.90
C GLU A 177 21.21 14.58 -4.15
N ILE A 178 21.97 13.72 -4.83
CA ILE A 178 21.55 12.38 -5.24
C ILE A 178 21.11 11.57 -4.01
N GLY A 179 19.90 11.02 -4.05
CA GLY A 179 19.34 10.13 -3.04
C GLY A 179 18.79 10.83 -1.79
N VAL A 180 18.88 12.17 -1.70
CA VAL A 180 18.30 12.93 -0.57
C VAL A 180 16.77 12.91 -0.59
N ASP A 181 16.16 12.93 -1.75
CA ASP A 181 14.72 12.74 -1.96
C ASP A 181 14.24 11.37 -1.48
N TYR A 182 14.98 10.29 -1.84
CA TYR A 182 14.74 8.95 -1.32
C TYR A 182 14.82 8.92 0.22
N LEU A 183 15.89 9.50 0.81
CA LEU A 183 16.05 9.57 2.26
C LEU A 183 14.92 10.38 2.92
N SER A 184 14.49 11.48 2.30
CA SER A 184 13.37 12.28 2.80
C SER A 184 12.08 11.47 2.86
N VAL A 185 11.72 10.78 1.78
CA VAL A 185 10.50 9.97 1.71
C VAL A 185 10.52 8.83 2.74
N ILE A 186 11.59 8.02 2.80
CA ILE A 186 11.62 6.90 3.75
C ILE A 186 11.56 7.35 5.22
N ASN A 187 12.15 8.50 5.55
CA ASN A 187 12.10 9.05 6.90
C ASN A 187 10.75 9.71 7.21
N GLU A 188 10.11 10.38 6.25
CA GLU A 188 8.74 10.93 6.40
C GLU A 188 7.74 9.81 6.74
N TYR A 189 7.80 8.68 6.02
CA TYR A 189 6.94 7.52 6.25
C TYR A 189 7.45 6.57 7.34
N LYS A 190 8.58 6.90 8.03
CA LYS A 190 9.20 6.09 9.08
C LYS A 190 9.49 4.65 8.63
N ILE A 191 9.95 4.51 7.38
CA ILE A 191 10.35 3.25 6.80
C ILE A 191 11.82 3.00 7.16
N ASN A 192 12.07 1.93 7.91
CA ASN A 192 13.42 1.60 8.34
C ASN A 192 14.16 0.84 7.22
N ASN A 193 15.22 1.42 6.68
CA ASN A 193 16.05 0.82 5.63
C ASN A 193 17.25 -0.02 6.17
N LYS A 194 17.46 -0.03 7.49
CA LYS A 194 18.54 -0.81 8.14
C LYS A 194 17.95 -1.93 8.99
N PHE A 195 18.60 -3.09 9.00
CA PHE A 195 18.25 -4.19 9.89
C PHE A 195 18.93 -4.04 11.26
N SER A 196 18.22 -4.45 12.31
CA SER A 196 18.75 -4.41 13.69
C SER A 196 19.95 -5.33 13.87
N ALA A 197 20.83 -5.02 14.84
CA ALA A 197 21.98 -5.87 15.17
C ALA A 197 21.55 -7.30 15.53
N LYS A 198 20.42 -7.46 16.23
CA LYS A 198 19.89 -8.79 16.59
C LYS A 198 19.50 -9.59 15.35
N THR A 199 18.90 -8.95 14.37
CA THR A 199 18.54 -9.58 13.09
C THR A 199 19.78 -9.94 12.28
N LYS A 200 20.79 -9.06 12.21
CA LYS A 200 22.07 -9.32 11.54
C LYS A 200 22.79 -10.53 12.16
N ASN A 201 22.90 -10.57 13.49
CA ASN A 201 23.51 -11.69 14.20
C ASN A 201 22.77 -13.03 14.01
N GLN A 202 21.44 -12.99 13.81
CA GLN A 202 20.68 -14.20 13.50
C GLN A 202 20.92 -14.67 12.08
N ILE A 203 20.91 -13.75 11.10
CA ILE A 203 21.08 -14.10 9.69
C ILE A 203 22.49 -14.64 9.39
N GLU A 204 23.51 -14.18 10.10
CA GLU A 204 24.88 -14.69 9.99
C GLU A 204 24.99 -16.17 10.38
N LYS A 205 24.15 -16.64 11.32
CA LYS A 205 24.12 -18.04 11.78
C LYS A 205 23.37 -18.99 10.83
N ILE A 206 22.61 -18.47 9.89
CA ILE A 206 21.91 -19.29 8.90
C ILE A 206 22.93 -19.73 7.84
N PRO A 207 23.08 -21.04 7.56
CA PRO A 207 23.96 -21.53 6.52
C PRO A 207 23.64 -20.96 5.14
N ASP A 208 24.65 -20.87 4.26
CA ASP A 208 24.45 -20.37 2.89
C ASP A 208 23.86 -21.43 1.93
N LYS A 209 23.81 -22.69 2.38
CA LYS A 209 23.27 -23.82 1.61
C LYS A 209 22.27 -24.61 2.43
N ILE A 210 21.32 -25.21 1.76
CA ILE A 210 20.34 -26.14 2.35
C ILE A 210 21.06 -27.41 2.74
N LYS A 211 20.76 -27.94 3.92
CA LYS A 211 21.31 -29.20 4.41
C LYS A 211 20.42 -30.36 3.99
N ASP A 212 20.98 -31.53 3.73
CA ASP A 212 20.21 -32.73 3.39
C ASP A 212 19.16 -33.11 4.42
N SER A 213 19.42 -32.79 5.72
CA SER A 213 18.44 -33.00 6.78
C SER A 213 17.17 -32.15 6.65
N GLU A 214 17.25 -31.02 5.94
CA GLU A 214 16.13 -30.10 5.70
C GLU A 214 15.25 -30.56 4.55
N LEU A 215 15.74 -31.48 3.71
CA LEU A 215 15.01 -32.11 2.60
C LEU A 215 14.15 -33.31 3.09
N LYS A 216 14.47 -33.88 4.26
CA LYS A 216 13.71 -35.00 4.81
C LYS A 216 12.24 -34.63 5.00
N ASN A 217 11.37 -35.56 4.68
CA ASN A 217 9.90 -35.43 4.75
C ASN A 217 9.29 -34.39 3.79
N ARG A 218 10.07 -33.89 2.82
CA ARG A 218 9.59 -33.03 1.76
C ARG A 218 9.47 -33.79 0.45
N LYS A 219 8.51 -33.40 -0.38
CA LYS A 219 8.32 -33.98 -1.70
C LYS A 219 9.45 -33.50 -2.62
N ASP A 220 10.19 -34.40 -3.23
CA ASP A 220 11.17 -34.06 -4.25
C ASP A 220 10.45 -33.73 -5.57
N LEU A 221 10.70 -32.55 -6.08
CA LEU A 221 10.15 -32.03 -7.34
C LEU A 221 11.27 -31.52 -8.26
N THR A 222 12.51 -31.90 -7.98
CA THR A 222 13.69 -31.36 -8.71
C THR A 222 13.71 -31.77 -10.17
N ASP A 223 13.10 -32.88 -10.54
CA ASP A 223 13.05 -33.37 -11.93
C ASP A 223 11.91 -32.76 -12.76
N MET A 224 10.96 -32.08 -12.11
CA MET A 224 9.84 -31.48 -12.83
C MET A 224 10.26 -30.27 -13.67
N CYS A 225 9.53 -30.02 -14.75
CA CYS A 225 9.65 -28.80 -15.55
C CYS A 225 9.03 -27.64 -14.78
N ILE A 226 9.82 -27.00 -13.90
CA ILE A 226 9.42 -25.86 -13.08
C ILE A 226 10.25 -24.66 -13.54
N PHE A 227 9.61 -23.50 -13.67
CA PHE A 227 10.27 -22.24 -14.04
C PHE A 227 9.60 -21.03 -13.41
N THR A 228 10.29 -19.91 -13.31
CA THR A 228 9.74 -18.63 -12.86
C THR A 228 9.52 -17.68 -14.04
N ILE A 229 8.58 -16.73 -13.91
CA ILE A 229 8.37 -15.64 -14.87
C ILE A 229 8.28 -14.33 -14.09
N ASP A 230 9.29 -13.47 -14.21
CA ASP A 230 9.44 -12.29 -13.39
C ASP A 230 9.94 -11.08 -14.19
N GLY A 231 10.03 -9.93 -13.55
CA GLY A 231 10.75 -8.79 -14.10
C GLY A 231 12.26 -9.06 -14.24
N ILE A 232 12.91 -8.43 -15.20
CA ILE A 232 14.33 -8.63 -15.45
C ILE A 232 15.20 -8.34 -14.22
N ASP A 233 14.84 -7.31 -13.46
CA ASP A 233 15.57 -6.84 -12.27
C ASP A 233 15.15 -7.54 -10.98
N SER A 234 14.13 -8.42 -11.01
CA SER A 234 13.65 -9.14 -9.84
C SER A 234 14.70 -10.12 -9.31
N LYS A 235 14.95 -10.06 -8.00
CA LYS A 235 15.91 -10.91 -7.29
C LYS A 235 15.28 -11.76 -6.20
N ASP A 236 14.04 -11.44 -5.81
CA ASP A 236 13.23 -12.07 -4.77
C ASP A 236 12.10 -12.88 -5.43
N LEU A 237 12.50 -14.01 -6.04
CA LEU A 237 11.59 -14.88 -6.77
C LEU A 237 10.75 -15.69 -5.78
N ASP A 238 9.53 -15.21 -5.50
CA ASP A 238 8.59 -15.82 -4.54
C ASP A 238 7.93 -17.07 -5.08
N ASP A 239 7.65 -17.11 -6.39
CA ASP A 239 6.81 -18.13 -7.04
C ASP A 239 7.44 -18.73 -8.29
N ALA A 240 7.19 -20.02 -8.46
CA ALA A 240 7.51 -20.80 -9.67
C ALA A 240 6.29 -21.63 -10.05
N ILE A 241 6.19 -21.98 -11.33
CA ILE A 241 5.07 -22.74 -11.85
C ILE A 241 5.52 -24.01 -12.58
N SER A 242 4.66 -25.02 -12.58
CA SER A 242 4.70 -26.18 -13.47
C SER A 242 3.32 -26.45 -14.01
N ILE A 243 3.22 -26.88 -15.25
CA ILE A 243 1.92 -27.20 -15.86
C ILE A 243 2.03 -28.38 -16.83
N GLU A 244 1.06 -29.26 -16.73
CA GLU A 244 0.90 -30.41 -17.59
C GLU A 244 -0.55 -30.51 -18.06
N LYS A 245 -0.77 -30.97 -19.29
CA LYS A 245 -2.09 -31.29 -19.80
C LYS A 245 -2.32 -32.81 -19.62
N ILE A 246 -3.08 -33.17 -18.57
CA ILE A 246 -3.32 -34.58 -18.20
C ILE A 246 -4.20 -35.26 -19.26
N THR A 247 -5.24 -34.55 -19.70
CA THR A 247 -6.15 -35.00 -20.77
C THR A 247 -6.50 -33.82 -21.65
N LYS A 248 -7.19 -34.05 -22.77
CA LYS A 248 -7.67 -32.97 -23.65
C LYS A 248 -8.43 -31.85 -22.90
N ASN A 249 -9.08 -32.21 -21.78
CA ASN A 249 -9.96 -31.30 -21.01
C ASN A 249 -9.50 -31.07 -19.57
N GLN A 250 -8.28 -31.44 -19.20
CA GLN A 250 -7.80 -31.33 -17.84
C GLN A 250 -6.33 -30.98 -17.78
N TYR A 251 -6.00 -29.95 -16.98
CA TYR A 251 -4.65 -29.48 -16.68
C TYR A 251 -4.29 -29.84 -15.24
N ARG A 252 -3.01 -30.08 -14.99
CA ARG A 252 -2.41 -30.12 -13.68
C ARG A 252 -1.49 -28.93 -13.55
N LEU A 253 -1.92 -27.95 -12.76
CA LEU A 253 -1.13 -26.78 -12.42
C LEU A 253 -0.43 -27.02 -11.09
N GLY A 254 0.89 -26.82 -11.03
CA GLY A 254 1.67 -26.70 -9.81
C GLY A 254 2.09 -25.25 -9.61
N VAL A 255 1.85 -24.74 -8.41
CA VAL A 255 2.36 -23.43 -7.96
C VAL A 255 3.23 -23.67 -6.75
N HIS A 256 4.49 -23.25 -6.86
CA HIS A 256 5.55 -23.54 -5.89
C HIS A 256 6.03 -22.24 -5.29
N ILE A 257 5.79 -22.04 -3.98
CA ILE A 257 6.08 -20.79 -3.27
C ILE A 257 7.26 -21.01 -2.34
N ALA A 258 8.17 -20.06 -2.30
CA ALA A 258 9.34 -20.05 -1.42
C ALA A 258 8.96 -20.34 0.04
N ASP A 259 9.55 -21.36 0.68
CA ASP A 259 9.29 -21.68 2.10
C ASP A 259 10.10 -20.78 3.04
N VAL A 260 9.76 -19.50 3.08
CA VAL A 260 10.36 -18.49 3.96
C VAL A 260 10.20 -18.87 5.45
N SER A 261 9.09 -19.53 5.78
CA SER A 261 8.77 -19.94 7.16
C SER A 261 9.75 -20.97 7.74
N HIS A 262 10.51 -21.63 6.87
CA HIS A 262 11.58 -22.52 7.29
C HIS A 262 12.72 -21.77 8.00
N TYR A 263 13.11 -20.61 7.48
CA TYR A 263 14.21 -19.79 7.98
C TYR A 263 13.75 -18.76 9.01
N VAL A 264 12.58 -18.17 8.82
CA VAL A 264 12.02 -17.12 9.67
C VAL A 264 11.12 -17.73 10.73
N LYS A 265 11.75 -18.25 11.80
CA LYS A 265 11.01 -18.88 12.91
C LYS A 265 10.22 -17.86 13.70
N GLU A 266 9.02 -18.25 14.10
CA GLU A 266 8.09 -17.42 14.86
C GLU A 266 8.74 -16.85 16.14
N ASP A 267 8.45 -15.56 16.43
CA ASP A 267 8.96 -14.80 17.59
C ASP A 267 10.49 -14.59 17.65
N SER A 268 11.24 -15.05 16.64
CA SER A 268 12.67 -14.76 16.50
C SER A 268 12.95 -13.27 16.25
N PRO A 269 14.18 -12.76 16.43
CA PRO A 269 14.53 -11.39 16.05
C PRO A 269 14.22 -11.07 14.59
N LEU A 270 14.47 -12.02 13.68
CA LEU A 270 14.19 -11.90 12.26
C LEU A 270 12.67 -11.80 11.99
N ASP A 271 11.86 -12.62 12.68
CA ASP A 271 10.39 -12.56 12.59
C ASP A 271 9.83 -11.23 13.12
N LYS A 272 10.31 -10.77 14.26
CA LYS A 272 9.88 -9.49 14.84
C LYS A 272 10.20 -8.31 13.92
N GLU A 273 11.35 -8.36 13.25
CA GLU A 273 11.72 -7.32 12.29
C GLU A 273 10.85 -7.39 11.03
N ALA A 274 10.63 -8.60 10.47
CA ALA A 274 9.73 -8.82 9.34
C ALA A 274 8.30 -8.34 9.64
N PHE A 275 7.77 -8.67 10.82
CA PHE A 275 6.47 -8.18 11.30
C PHE A 275 6.39 -6.65 11.38
N ASN A 276 7.43 -6.01 11.94
CA ASN A 276 7.48 -4.55 12.07
C ASN A 276 7.59 -3.84 10.72
N ARG A 277 8.23 -4.46 9.73
CA ARG A 277 8.25 -3.98 8.34
C ARG A 277 6.92 -4.22 7.64
N GLY A 278 6.32 -5.40 7.84
CA GLY A 278 5.03 -5.84 7.32
C GLY A 278 5.03 -6.17 5.83
N THR A 279 5.80 -5.45 5.04
CA THR A 279 5.98 -5.62 3.60
C THR A 279 7.32 -5.05 3.12
N SER A 280 7.83 -5.51 1.98
CA SER A 280 8.86 -4.80 1.22
C SER A 280 8.29 -3.52 0.62
N VAL A 281 9.14 -2.52 0.38
CA VAL A 281 8.76 -1.22 -0.22
C VAL A 281 9.57 -1.02 -1.50
N TYR A 282 8.90 -0.69 -2.61
CA TYR A 282 9.48 -0.58 -3.93
C TYR A 282 9.45 0.89 -4.38
N LEU A 283 10.59 1.55 -4.36
CA LEU A 283 10.74 2.96 -4.72
C LEU A 283 11.45 3.07 -6.06
N ILE A 284 10.71 2.89 -7.15
CA ILE A 284 11.20 2.88 -8.55
C ILE A 284 12.29 1.80 -8.72
N ASP A 285 13.57 2.17 -8.65
CA ASP A 285 14.72 1.28 -8.77
C ASP A 285 15.31 0.80 -7.43
N LYS A 286 14.79 1.30 -6.30
CA LYS A 286 15.26 1.00 -4.94
C LYS A 286 14.27 0.13 -4.19
N VAL A 287 14.76 -0.97 -3.61
CA VAL A 287 13.94 -1.89 -2.81
C VAL A 287 14.40 -1.87 -1.36
N ILE A 288 13.47 -1.59 -0.44
CA ILE A 288 13.67 -1.79 0.99
C ILE A 288 13.02 -3.12 1.35
N PRO A 289 13.79 -4.21 1.48
CA PRO A 289 13.22 -5.53 1.62
C PRO A 289 12.66 -5.79 3.02
N MET A 290 11.59 -6.59 3.12
CA MET A 290 11.07 -7.09 4.39
C MET A 290 12.08 -8.00 5.11
N LEU A 291 12.84 -8.77 4.36
CA LEU A 291 13.83 -9.73 4.84
C LEU A 291 15.25 -9.35 4.37
N PRO A 292 16.32 -9.69 5.13
CA PRO A 292 17.68 -9.49 4.67
C PRO A 292 17.97 -10.19 3.32
N LYS A 293 18.79 -9.58 2.47
CA LYS A 293 19.12 -10.06 1.12
C LYS A 293 19.63 -11.51 1.08
N LYS A 294 20.32 -11.99 2.12
CA LYS A 294 20.72 -13.40 2.26
C LYS A 294 19.53 -14.36 2.18
N LEU A 295 18.35 -13.95 2.65
CA LEU A 295 17.11 -14.71 2.51
C LEU A 295 16.36 -14.31 1.24
N SER A 296 16.03 -13.03 1.10
CA SER A 296 15.13 -12.59 0.03
C SER A 296 15.68 -12.81 -1.38
N ASN A 297 16.99 -12.70 -1.58
CA ASN A 297 17.60 -12.78 -2.90
C ASN A 297 18.37 -14.09 -3.13
N ASN A 298 18.57 -14.91 -2.07
CA ASN A 298 19.35 -16.15 -2.16
C ASN A 298 18.52 -17.33 -1.61
N LEU A 299 18.63 -17.65 -0.32
CA LEU A 299 18.12 -18.91 0.26
C LEU A 299 16.62 -19.14 0.05
N CYS A 300 15.80 -18.08 0.06
CA CYS A 300 14.36 -18.19 -0.20
C CYS A 300 14.02 -17.97 -1.68
N SER A 301 14.80 -17.16 -2.41
CA SER A 301 14.53 -16.90 -3.83
C SER A 301 14.64 -18.18 -4.67
N LEU A 302 13.64 -18.46 -5.48
CA LEU A 302 13.57 -19.67 -6.32
C LEU A 302 14.48 -19.56 -7.56
N ASN A 303 15.76 -19.26 -7.31
CA ASN A 303 16.78 -19.07 -8.31
C ASN A 303 16.92 -20.31 -9.23
N PRO A 304 17.18 -20.12 -10.53
CA PRO A 304 17.30 -21.24 -11.46
C PRO A 304 18.49 -22.16 -11.11
N LEU A 305 18.32 -23.45 -11.37
CA LEU A 305 19.30 -24.51 -11.20
C LEU A 305 19.79 -24.74 -9.76
N GLU A 306 19.13 -24.10 -8.80
CA GLU A 306 19.45 -24.28 -7.39
C GLU A 306 18.31 -25.00 -6.67
N THR A 307 18.67 -25.92 -5.74
CA THR A 307 17.65 -26.54 -4.89
C THR A 307 17.11 -25.52 -3.89
N ARG A 308 15.76 -25.39 -3.84
CA ARG A 308 15.08 -24.44 -2.95
C ARG A 308 13.90 -25.11 -2.25
N LEU A 309 13.75 -24.76 -0.95
CA LEU A 309 12.61 -25.23 -0.18
C LEU A 309 11.36 -24.48 -0.59
N SER A 310 10.26 -25.20 -0.77
CA SER A 310 8.98 -24.61 -1.20
C SER A 310 7.79 -25.22 -0.46
N LEU A 311 6.68 -24.48 -0.49
CA LEU A 311 5.33 -24.98 -0.27
C LEU A 311 4.65 -25.04 -1.63
N SER A 312 4.22 -26.22 -2.03
CA SER A 312 3.63 -26.46 -3.34
C SER A 312 2.15 -26.74 -3.25
N VAL A 313 1.40 -26.15 -4.18
CA VAL A 313 -0.03 -26.40 -4.38
C VAL A 313 -0.21 -26.96 -5.79
N PHE A 314 -0.63 -28.22 -5.88
CA PHE A 314 -1.03 -28.85 -7.14
C PHE A 314 -2.53 -28.79 -7.29
N MET A 315 -3.01 -28.41 -8.47
CA MET A 315 -4.43 -28.28 -8.78
C MET A 315 -4.74 -28.97 -10.10
N ASN A 316 -5.73 -29.88 -10.10
CA ASN A 316 -6.29 -30.41 -11.32
C ASN A 316 -7.45 -29.51 -11.74
N ILE A 317 -7.37 -28.90 -12.91
CA ILE A 317 -8.30 -27.90 -13.41
C ILE A 317 -8.90 -28.38 -14.73
N ASN A 318 -10.22 -28.39 -14.82
CA ASN A 318 -10.92 -28.81 -16.04
C ASN A 318 -11.06 -27.67 -17.06
N SER A 319 -11.57 -27.95 -18.25
CA SER A 319 -11.79 -27.01 -19.35
C SER A 319 -12.76 -25.88 -19.03
N ASN A 320 -13.50 -25.93 -17.92
CA ASN A 320 -14.36 -24.87 -17.43
C ASN A 320 -13.65 -24.00 -16.35
N GLY A 321 -12.37 -24.24 -16.07
CA GLY A 321 -11.60 -23.56 -15.06
C GLY A 321 -11.94 -23.97 -13.60
N THR A 322 -12.64 -25.11 -13.41
CA THR A 322 -12.98 -25.59 -12.07
C THR A 322 -11.87 -26.48 -11.54
N VAL A 323 -11.39 -26.17 -10.34
CA VAL A 323 -10.46 -27.03 -9.59
C VAL A 323 -11.23 -28.25 -9.09
N THR A 324 -10.88 -29.44 -9.58
CA THR A 324 -11.55 -30.71 -9.25
C THR A 324 -10.85 -31.46 -8.13
N LYS A 325 -9.53 -31.27 -7.99
CA LYS A 325 -8.70 -31.85 -6.95
C LYS A 325 -7.51 -30.94 -6.70
N TYR A 326 -7.05 -30.87 -5.47
CA TYR A 326 -5.81 -30.17 -5.11
C TYR A 326 -5.05 -30.90 -4.01
N GLU A 327 -3.77 -30.59 -3.90
CA GLU A 327 -2.83 -31.10 -2.88
C GLU A 327 -1.95 -29.95 -2.43
N ILE A 328 -1.79 -29.77 -1.13
CA ILE A 328 -0.85 -28.80 -0.52
C ILE A 328 0.23 -29.60 0.19
N CYS A 329 1.50 -29.35 -0.10
CA CYS A 329 2.61 -30.10 0.49
C CYS A 329 3.87 -29.25 0.69
N GLU A 330 4.68 -29.65 1.68
CA GLU A 330 6.07 -29.20 1.79
C GLU A 330 6.90 -29.93 0.72
N SER A 331 7.73 -29.18 0.00
CA SER A 331 8.51 -29.70 -1.13
C SER A 331 9.87 -29.00 -1.23
N TYR A 332 10.70 -29.49 -2.12
CA TYR A 332 11.85 -28.77 -2.63
C TYR A 332 11.89 -28.91 -4.15
N ILE A 333 12.34 -27.85 -4.80
CA ILE A 333 12.35 -27.70 -6.26
C ILE A 333 13.72 -27.33 -6.77
N SER A 334 13.95 -27.51 -8.06
CA SER A 334 15.01 -26.89 -8.82
C SER A 334 14.38 -26.24 -10.05
N SER A 335 14.24 -24.91 -10.02
CA SER A 335 13.72 -24.16 -11.18
C SER A 335 14.66 -24.36 -12.37
N LYS A 336 14.11 -24.66 -13.55
CA LYS A 336 14.90 -24.95 -14.75
C LYS A 336 15.36 -23.69 -15.47
N SER A 337 14.59 -22.62 -15.35
CA SER A 337 14.93 -21.33 -15.95
C SER A 337 14.21 -20.19 -15.23
N LYS A 338 14.84 -19.01 -15.20
CA LYS A 338 14.19 -17.73 -14.91
C LYS A 338 13.81 -17.08 -16.24
N LEU A 339 12.51 -17.03 -16.52
CA LEU A 339 11.98 -16.34 -17.68
C LEU A 339 11.63 -14.89 -17.33
N TYR A 340 11.55 -14.04 -18.34
CA TYR A 340 11.25 -12.62 -18.15
C TYR A 340 9.95 -12.25 -18.85
N TYR A 341 9.09 -11.44 -18.18
CA TYR A 341 7.80 -11.02 -18.75
C TYR A 341 7.93 -10.48 -20.17
N GLU A 342 8.88 -9.58 -20.42
CA GLU A 342 9.05 -8.95 -21.72
C GLU A 342 9.43 -9.98 -22.81
N ASN A 343 10.33 -10.92 -22.52
CA ASN A 343 10.73 -11.93 -23.49
C ASN A 343 9.62 -12.94 -23.77
N VAL A 344 8.89 -13.40 -22.72
CA VAL A 344 7.76 -14.32 -22.90
C VAL A 344 6.63 -13.66 -23.71
N ASN A 345 6.36 -12.37 -23.52
CA ASN A 345 5.40 -11.62 -24.31
C ASN A 345 5.83 -11.58 -25.80
N LYS A 346 7.08 -11.19 -26.08
CA LYS A 346 7.62 -11.16 -27.45
C LYS A 346 7.65 -12.54 -28.13
N TYR A 347 7.93 -13.60 -27.34
CA TYR A 347 7.85 -14.97 -27.82
C TYR A 347 6.41 -15.33 -28.25
N PHE A 348 5.41 -15.00 -27.44
CA PHE A 348 4.00 -15.25 -27.80
C PHE A 348 3.51 -14.42 -29.01
N ASP A 349 4.13 -13.27 -29.24
CA ASP A 349 3.85 -12.41 -30.41
C ASP A 349 4.70 -12.77 -31.64
N ASN A 350 5.52 -13.83 -31.56
CA ASN A 350 6.47 -14.28 -32.58
C ASN A 350 7.49 -13.22 -33.01
N LEU A 351 7.88 -12.33 -32.09
CA LEU A 351 8.85 -11.26 -32.33
C LEU A 351 10.29 -11.65 -31.96
N GLU A 352 10.46 -12.51 -30.94
CA GLU A 352 11.75 -13.00 -30.45
C GLU A 352 11.64 -14.48 -30.06
N GLU A 353 12.77 -15.19 -30.07
CA GLU A 353 12.89 -16.53 -29.49
C GLU A 353 12.78 -16.47 -27.97
N LEU A 354 12.34 -17.58 -27.36
CA LEU A 354 12.29 -17.72 -25.90
C LEU A 354 13.74 -17.76 -25.37
N LYS A 355 14.06 -16.85 -24.45
CA LYS A 355 15.34 -16.83 -23.75
C LYS A 355 15.23 -17.72 -22.50
N VAL A 356 15.93 -18.81 -22.52
CA VAL A 356 16.07 -19.76 -21.40
C VAL A 356 17.49 -19.71 -20.84
N ASP A 357 17.74 -20.41 -19.73
CA ASP A 357 19.09 -20.59 -19.21
C ASP A 357 19.97 -21.34 -20.23
N GLU A 358 21.22 -20.89 -20.40
CA GLU A 358 22.14 -21.45 -21.41
C GLU A 358 22.40 -22.96 -21.21
N THR A 359 22.27 -23.49 -19.98
CA THR A 359 22.50 -24.91 -19.68
C THR A 359 21.41 -25.84 -20.23
N ILE A 360 20.22 -25.29 -20.52
CA ILE A 360 19.09 -26.04 -21.06
C ILE A 360 18.72 -25.65 -22.49
N LYS A 361 19.45 -24.70 -23.07
CA LYS A 361 19.24 -24.25 -24.43
C LYS A 361 19.44 -25.43 -25.42
N GLU A 362 18.57 -25.52 -26.43
CA GLU A 362 18.55 -26.59 -27.42
C GLU A 362 18.40 -28.02 -26.83
N THR A 363 17.88 -28.13 -25.60
CA THR A 363 17.63 -29.42 -24.96
C THR A 363 16.13 -29.76 -24.97
N GLU A 364 15.83 -31.01 -24.64
CA GLU A 364 14.44 -31.48 -24.43
C GLU A 364 13.73 -30.64 -23.34
N MET A 365 14.45 -30.09 -22.38
CA MET A 365 13.89 -29.25 -21.31
C MET A 365 13.39 -27.90 -21.86
N GLU A 366 14.10 -27.29 -22.80
CA GLU A 366 13.64 -26.07 -23.45
C GLU A 366 12.29 -26.29 -24.16
N GLU A 367 12.18 -27.40 -24.90
CA GLU A 367 10.93 -27.74 -25.59
C GLU A 367 9.79 -28.03 -24.61
N LYS A 368 10.06 -28.65 -23.46
CA LYS A 368 9.08 -28.82 -22.38
C LYS A 368 8.63 -27.49 -21.80
N ILE A 369 9.52 -26.49 -21.64
CA ILE A 369 9.17 -25.14 -21.20
C ILE A 369 8.27 -24.47 -22.24
N LYS A 370 8.61 -24.50 -23.52
CA LYS A 370 7.79 -23.92 -24.61
C LYS A 370 6.39 -24.53 -24.62
N GLN A 371 6.30 -25.86 -24.48
CA GLN A 371 5.01 -26.55 -24.39
C GLN A 371 4.23 -26.16 -23.14
N SER A 372 4.90 -26.08 -21.99
CA SER A 372 4.28 -25.63 -20.72
C SER A 372 3.75 -24.20 -20.83
N LEU A 373 4.49 -23.28 -21.46
CA LEU A 373 4.04 -21.91 -21.72
C LEU A 373 2.77 -21.88 -22.59
N SER A 374 2.68 -22.74 -23.61
CA SER A 374 1.47 -22.87 -24.44
C SER A 374 0.26 -23.30 -23.60
N TYR A 375 0.44 -24.32 -22.75
CA TYR A 375 -0.62 -24.76 -21.81
C TYR A 375 -0.96 -23.70 -20.77
N ALA A 376 0.03 -22.96 -20.28
CA ALA A 376 -0.17 -21.87 -19.34
C ALA A 376 -1.02 -20.75 -19.95
N LYS A 377 -0.75 -20.36 -21.19
CA LYS A 377 -1.56 -19.39 -21.94
C LYS A 377 -3.00 -19.88 -22.08
N GLU A 378 -3.19 -21.13 -22.52
CA GLU A 378 -4.51 -21.74 -22.68
C GLU A 378 -5.30 -21.76 -21.36
N LEU A 379 -4.68 -22.25 -20.27
CA LEU A 379 -5.32 -22.31 -18.95
C LEU A 379 -5.62 -20.93 -18.37
N SER A 380 -4.74 -19.97 -18.52
CA SER A 380 -4.96 -18.60 -18.00
C SER A 380 -6.17 -17.95 -18.64
N LEU A 381 -6.40 -18.15 -19.94
CA LEU A 381 -7.59 -17.64 -20.64
C LEU A 381 -8.87 -18.31 -20.13
N ILE A 382 -8.82 -19.61 -19.81
CA ILE A 382 -9.96 -20.35 -19.23
C ILE A 382 -10.28 -19.79 -17.83
N LEU A 383 -9.26 -19.59 -16.98
CA LEU A 383 -9.43 -19.05 -15.64
C LEU A 383 -9.95 -17.60 -15.68
N LYS A 384 -9.38 -16.77 -16.54
CA LYS A 384 -9.85 -15.39 -16.76
C LYS A 384 -11.32 -15.34 -17.17
N LYS A 385 -11.72 -16.18 -18.15
CA LYS A 385 -13.11 -16.27 -18.60
C LYS A 385 -14.06 -16.71 -17.48
N LYS A 386 -13.64 -17.66 -16.63
CA LYS A 386 -14.41 -18.09 -15.46
C LYS A 386 -14.57 -16.92 -14.46
N ARG A 387 -13.49 -16.22 -14.14
CA ARG A 387 -13.46 -15.07 -13.24
C ARG A 387 -14.38 -13.96 -13.73
N GLN A 388 -14.32 -13.59 -15.01
CA GLN A 388 -15.20 -12.63 -15.64
C GLN A 388 -16.68 -13.03 -15.57
N LYS A 389 -17.02 -14.31 -15.88
CA LYS A 389 -18.38 -14.84 -15.75
C LYS A 389 -18.94 -14.77 -14.32
N ARG A 390 -18.06 -14.83 -13.32
CA ARG A 390 -18.40 -14.66 -11.91
C ARG A 390 -18.68 -13.19 -11.57
N GLY A 391 -18.20 -12.25 -12.38
CA GLY A 391 -18.38 -10.82 -12.21
C GLY A 391 -17.17 -10.11 -11.61
N ALA A 392 -15.98 -10.70 -11.70
CA ALA A 392 -14.76 -10.00 -11.28
C ALA A 392 -14.55 -8.75 -12.10
N LEU A 393 -14.33 -7.62 -11.41
CA LEU A 393 -14.11 -6.34 -12.05
C LEU A 393 -12.68 -6.30 -12.64
N ASP A 394 -12.58 -6.06 -13.92
CA ASP A 394 -11.30 -6.02 -14.67
C ASP A 394 -11.02 -4.57 -15.08
N PHE A 395 -10.40 -3.80 -14.17
CA PHE A 395 -9.96 -2.44 -14.49
C PHE A 395 -8.63 -2.49 -15.23
N GLN A 396 -8.59 -1.96 -16.44
CA GLN A 396 -7.34 -1.73 -17.15
C GLN A 396 -6.73 -0.42 -16.64
N LEU A 397 -5.88 -0.53 -15.64
CA LEU A 397 -5.13 0.62 -15.11
C LEU A 397 -3.71 0.56 -15.64
N ASP A 398 -3.31 1.64 -16.27
CA ASP A 398 -1.93 1.80 -16.71
C ASP A 398 -1.02 2.05 -15.50
N GLU A 399 -0.02 1.20 -15.32
CA GLU A 399 1.02 1.41 -14.33
C GLU A 399 2.11 2.31 -14.91
N CYS A 400 2.72 3.11 -14.07
CA CYS A 400 3.83 3.96 -14.44
C CYS A 400 5.16 3.19 -14.41
N LYS A 401 5.99 3.36 -15.43
CA LYS A 401 7.40 2.94 -15.43
C LYS A 401 8.28 4.16 -15.61
N ILE A 402 9.04 4.50 -14.57
CA ILE A 402 10.01 5.60 -14.59
C ILE A 402 11.41 5.00 -14.73
N LYS A 403 12.18 5.47 -15.71
CA LYS A 403 13.59 5.13 -15.85
C LYS A 403 14.44 6.28 -15.31
N LEU A 404 15.41 5.95 -14.47
CA LEU A 404 16.36 6.91 -13.90
C LEU A 404 17.74 6.76 -14.57
N ASN A 405 18.51 7.84 -14.58
CA ASN A 405 19.92 7.81 -14.95
C ASN A 405 20.80 7.56 -13.70
N GLU A 406 22.12 7.53 -13.89
CA GLU A 406 23.11 7.34 -12.82
C GLU A 406 23.08 8.44 -11.73
N TYR A 407 22.45 9.58 -12.01
CA TYR A 407 22.28 10.69 -11.08
C TYR A 407 20.90 10.71 -10.41
N ASP A 408 20.16 9.58 -10.39
CA ASP A 408 18.80 9.46 -9.89
C ASP A 408 17.78 10.42 -10.55
N LYS A 409 18.07 10.96 -11.77
CA LYS A 409 17.16 11.84 -12.51
C LYS A 409 16.32 11.06 -13.52
N PRO A 410 15.02 11.35 -13.64
CA PRO A 410 14.14 10.65 -14.55
C PRO A 410 14.47 11.01 -16.02
N ILE A 411 14.70 9.99 -16.85
CA ILE A 411 14.95 10.12 -18.29
C ILE A 411 13.71 9.79 -19.10
N SER A 412 12.84 8.91 -18.61
CA SER A 412 11.53 8.65 -19.23
C SER A 412 10.48 8.32 -18.18
N VAL A 413 9.23 8.66 -18.52
CA VAL A 413 8.02 8.29 -17.78
C VAL A 413 7.07 7.69 -18.82
N GLU A 414 6.85 6.39 -18.72
CA GLU A 414 6.16 5.57 -19.72
C GLU A 414 5.07 4.73 -19.06
N VAL A 415 4.11 4.27 -19.85
CA VAL A 415 3.15 3.25 -19.41
C VAL A 415 3.83 1.88 -19.38
N ASN A 416 3.66 1.15 -18.29
CA ASN A 416 4.11 -0.21 -18.17
C ASN A 416 3.08 -1.17 -18.78
N GLU A 417 3.30 -1.60 -20.02
CA GLU A 417 2.40 -2.51 -20.71
C GLU A 417 2.41 -3.92 -20.09
N ARG A 418 1.25 -4.36 -19.62
CA ARG A 418 1.05 -5.71 -19.09
C ARG A 418 0.62 -6.67 -20.21
N GLY A 419 1.53 -7.56 -20.59
CA GLY A 419 1.28 -8.57 -21.60
C GLY A 419 0.58 -9.84 -21.10
N ILE A 420 0.54 -10.86 -21.95
CA ILE A 420 -0.09 -12.15 -21.63
C ILE A 420 0.67 -12.91 -20.53
N SER A 421 1.99 -12.78 -20.46
CA SER A 421 2.80 -13.45 -19.42
C SER A 421 2.45 -12.97 -18.01
N ASN A 422 2.20 -11.66 -17.83
CA ASN A 422 1.75 -11.08 -16.57
C ASN A 422 0.38 -11.66 -16.17
N LYS A 423 -0.54 -11.79 -17.14
CA LYS A 423 -1.88 -12.36 -16.92
C LYS A 423 -1.83 -13.84 -16.56
N ILE A 424 -0.89 -14.61 -17.13
CA ILE A 424 -0.69 -16.02 -16.77
C ILE A 424 -0.37 -16.15 -15.29
N ILE A 425 0.66 -15.45 -14.82
CA ILE A 425 1.07 -15.51 -13.42
C ILE A 425 -0.03 -14.99 -12.50
N GLU A 426 -0.67 -13.86 -12.85
CA GLU A 426 -1.79 -13.31 -12.08
C GLU A 426 -2.92 -14.32 -11.88
N GLU A 427 -3.42 -14.96 -12.94
CA GLU A 427 -4.53 -15.91 -12.82
C GLU A 427 -4.14 -17.17 -12.02
N PHE A 428 -2.88 -17.62 -12.14
CA PHE A 428 -2.39 -18.79 -11.39
C PHE A 428 -2.22 -18.46 -9.90
N MET A 429 -1.76 -17.25 -9.57
CA MET A 429 -1.68 -16.79 -8.18
C MET A 429 -3.08 -16.58 -7.58
N ILE A 430 -4.03 -16.03 -8.34
CA ILE A 430 -5.41 -15.83 -7.89
C ILE A 430 -6.06 -17.17 -7.55
N VAL A 431 -6.04 -18.15 -8.47
CA VAL A 431 -6.67 -19.45 -8.22
C VAL A 431 -6.03 -20.21 -7.05
N THR A 432 -4.70 -20.08 -6.88
CA THR A 432 -3.98 -20.68 -5.76
C THR A 432 -4.38 -20.04 -4.44
N ASN A 433 -4.45 -18.72 -4.39
CA ASN A 433 -4.88 -17.97 -3.21
C ASN A 433 -6.34 -18.31 -2.83
N GLU A 434 -7.23 -18.49 -3.81
CA GLU A 434 -8.61 -18.92 -3.59
C GLU A 434 -8.66 -20.33 -2.97
N VAL A 435 -7.96 -21.31 -3.57
CA VAL A 435 -7.94 -22.69 -3.10
C VAL A 435 -7.40 -22.81 -1.67
N VAL A 436 -6.30 -22.13 -1.37
CA VAL A 436 -5.71 -22.14 -0.03
C VAL A 436 -6.66 -21.48 0.99
N ALA A 437 -7.24 -20.33 0.64
CA ALA A 437 -8.19 -19.64 1.54
C ALA A 437 -9.44 -20.50 1.84
N GLU A 438 -10.04 -21.10 0.83
CA GLU A 438 -11.20 -21.99 0.96
C GLU A 438 -10.88 -23.22 1.81
N HIS A 439 -9.72 -23.85 1.60
CA HIS A 439 -9.29 -25.03 2.36
C HIS A 439 -9.25 -24.76 3.87
N PHE A 440 -8.57 -23.68 4.27
CA PHE A 440 -8.40 -23.34 5.69
C PHE A 440 -9.67 -22.77 6.33
N ASN A 441 -10.52 -22.09 5.54
CA ASN A 441 -11.85 -21.68 6.01
C ASN A 441 -12.76 -22.88 6.31
N ASN A 442 -12.80 -23.87 5.43
CA ASN A 442 -13.60 -25.09 5.61
C ASN A 442 -13.14 -25.90 6.85
N LEU A 443 -11.86 -25.87 7.15
CA LEU A 443 -11.29 -26.48 8.37
C LEU A 443 -11.53 -25.65 9.64
N LYS A 444 -12.04 -24.41 9.52
CA LYS A 444 -12.22 -23.45 10.62
C LYS A 444 -10.93 -23.18 11.40
N ILE A 445 -9.81 -23.22 10.72
CA ILE A 445 -8.50 -22.87 11.25
C ILE A 445 -8.32 -21.36 11.15
N PRO A 446 -7.87 -20.65 12.23
CA PRO A 446 -7.60 -19.22 12.18
C PRO A 446 -6.66 -18.87 11.03
N PHE A 447 -7.04 -17.91 10.19
CA PHE A 447 -6.31 -17.56 8.99
C PHE A 447 -6.28 -16.04 8.75
N VAL A 448 -5.43 -15.54 7.88
CA VAL A 448 -5.41 -14.14 7.46
C VAL A 448 -6.02 -14.04 6.07
N TYR A 449 -7.18 -13.43 5.96
CA TYR A 449 -7.85 -13.23 4.68
C TYR A 449 -7.52 -11.87 4.06
N ARG A 450 -7.59 -11.79 2.75
CA ARG A 450 -7.56 -10.54 1.99
C ARG A 450 -8.98 -10.21 1.58
N ILE A 451 -9.59 -9.26 2.26
CA ILE A 451 -10.98 -8.86 2.01
C ILE A 451 -11.06 -7.55 1.21
N HIS A 452 -12.13 -7.44 0.43
CA HIS A 452 -12.48 -6.22 -0.28
C HIS A 452 -13.98 -6.00 -0.12
N GLU A 453 -14.34 -5.04 0.72
CA GLU A 453 -15.75 -4.73 1.03
C GLU A 453 -16.43 -4.07 -0.18
N SER A 454 -17.76 -4.16 -0.25
CA SER A 454 -18.55 -3.47 -1.27
C SER A 454 -18.37 -1.94 -1.18
N PRO A 455 -18.57 -1.21 -2.28
CA PRO A 455 -18.57 0.25 -2.26
C PRO A 455 -19.53 0.81 -1.21
N LYS A 456 -19.19 1.96 -0.62
CA LYS A 456 -20.11 2.68 0.26
C LYS A 456 -21.31 3.19 -0.54
N GLU A 457 -22.51 3.13 0.05
CA GLU A 457 -23.78 3.50 -0.61
C GLU A 457 -23.74 4.91 -1.24
N GLU A 458 -23.17 5.90 -0.55
CA GLU A 458 -23.06 7.27 -1.05
C GLU A 458 -22.23 7.37 -2.34
N LYS A 459 -21.08 6.68 -2.38
CA LYS A 459 -20.21 6.67 -3.56
C LYS A 459 -20.82 5.89 -4.71
N LEU A 460 -21.46 4.78 -4.38
CA LEU A 460 -22.18 3.96 -5.34
C LEU A 460 -23.35 4.75 -5.96
N SER A 461 -24.13 5.48 -5.15
CA SER A 461 -25.21 6.34 -5.63
C SER A 461 -24.71 7.40 -6.62
N THR A 462 -23.56 8.02 -6.34
CA THR A 462 -22.93 8.99 -7.24
C THR A 462 -22.57 8.35 -8.60
N PHE A 463 -21.95 7.17 -8.57
CA PHE A 463 -21.64 6.41 -9.78
C PHE A 463 -22.89 6.06 -10.56
N LEU A 464 -23.93 5.59 -9.90
CA LEU A 464 -25.17 5.16 -10.55
C LEU A 464 -25.95 6.34 -11.17
N ASN A 465 -26.00 7.48 -10.50
CA ASN A 465 -26.57 8.69 -11.10
C ASN A 465 -25.82 9.11 -12.35
N PHE A 466 -24.49 8.99 -12.34
CA PHE A 466 -23.68 9.25 -13.52
C PHE A 466 -24.03 8.31 -14.68
N ILE A 467 -24.12 6.99 -14.44
CA ILE A 467 -24.50 5.97 -15.44
C ILE A 467 -25.89 6.24 -16.00
N LYS A 468 -26.86 6.56 -15.13
CA LYS A 468 -28.22 6.92 -15.53
C LYS A 468 -28.25 8.14 -16.45
N ASN A 469 -27.45 9.16 -16.17
CA ASN A 469 -27.35 10.37 -16.99
C ASN A 469 -26.72 10.10 -18.37
N LEU A 470 -25.94 9.04 -18.51
CA LEU A 470 -25.42 8.54 -19.78
C LEU A 470 -26.46 7.70 -20.56
N GLY A 471 -27.64 7.44 -19.99
CA GLY A 471 -28.73 6.71 -20.65
C GLY A 471 -28.67 5.18 -20.46
N TYR A 472 -27.83 4.67 -19.56
CA TYR A 472 -27.77 3.23 -19.26
C TYR A 472 -28.84 2.83 -18.23
N GLU A 473 -29.33 1.59 -18.35
CA GLU A 473 -30.28 1.04 -17.40
C GLU A 473 -29.65 0.80 -16.02
N MET A 474 -30.41 1.09 -14.98
CA MET A 474 -29.97 0.92 -13.60
C MET A 474 -30.20 -0.52 -13.14
N PRO A 475 -29.16 -1.20 -12.63
CA PRO A 475 -29.33 -2.53 -12.07
C PRO A 475 -30.18 -2.49 -10.79
N VAL A 476 -31.07 -3.47 -10.63
CA VAL A 476 -31.92 -3.61 -9.41
C VAL A 476 -31.08 -4.00 -8.20
N ASN A 477 -30.03 -4.77 -8.39
CA ASN A 477 -29.11 -5.24 -7.35
C ASN A 477 -27.66 -4.89 -7.68
N PHE A 478 -26.91 -4.45 -6.69
CA PHE A 478 -25.51 -4.03 -6.83
C PHE A 478 -24.56 -5.17 -6.45
N SER A 479 -24.41 -6.11 -7.35
CA SER A 479 -23.42 -7.18 -7.25
C SER A 479 -22.20 -6.87 -8.12
N PRO A 480 -21.04 -7.47 -7.85
CA PRO A 480 -19.90 -7.37 -8.75
C PRO A 480 -20.26 -7.72 -10.21
N LYS A 481 -21.12 -8.71 -10.40
CA LYS A 481 -21.58 -9.16 -11.72
C LYS A 481 -22.36 -8.10 -12.48
N THR A 482 -23.24 -7.35 -11.79
CA THR A 482 -24.01 -6.27 -12.43
C THR A 482 -23.15 -5.06 -12.76
N LEU A 483 -22.15 -4.75 -11.92
CA LEU A 483 -21.18 -3.69 -12.25
C LEU A 483 -20.27 -4.11 -13.40
N GLN A 484 -19.86 -5.38 -13.49
CA GLN A 484 -19.09 -5.87 -14.62
C GLN A 484 -19.89 -5.83 -15.93
N SER A 485 -21.21 -6.13 -15.90
CA SER A 485 -22.01 -6.00 -17.12
C SER A 485 -22.09 -4.57 -17.64
N ILE A 486 -22.13 -3.58 -16.75
CA ILE A 486 -22.05 -2.16 -17.15
C ILE A 486 -20.70 -1.88 -17.83
N LEU A 487 -19.58 -2.37 -17.26
CA LEU A 487 -18.26 -2.21 -17.89
C LEU A 487 -18.17 -2.89 -19.26
N ASP A 488 -18.80 -4.06 -19.41
CA ASP A 488 -18.83 -4.79 -20.69
C ASP A 488 -19.67 -4.02 -21.73
N ASP A 489 -20.80 -3.41 -21.34
CA ASP A 489 -21.70 -2.65 -22.20
C ASP A 489 -21.08 -1.34 -22.72
N ILE A 490 -20.15 -0.76 -21.97
CA ILE A 490 -19.47 0.50 -22.36
C ILE A 490 -18.15 0.26 -23.09
N LYS A 491 -17.70 -0.95 -23.16
CA LYS A 491 -16.41 -1.31 -23.75
C LYS A 491 -16.31 -0.85 -25.21
N GLY A 492 -15.21 -0.14 -25.51
CA GLY A 492 -14.98 0.46 -26.83
C GLY A 492 -15.77 1.74 -27.12
N LYS A 493 -16.55 2.24 -26.15
CA LYS A 493 -17.27 3.51 -26.29
C LYS A 493 -16.45 4.67 -25.70
N PRO A 494 -16.71 5.92 -26.11
CA PRO A 494 -15.97 7.10 -25.63
C PRO A 494 -15.98 7.28 -24.11
N GLU A 495 -17.06 6.85 -23.45
CA GLU A 495 -17.24 6.96 -21.99
C GLU A 495 -16.58 5.84 -21.17
N GLU A 496 -15.98 4.82 -21.79
CA GLU A 496 -15.38 3.67 -21.09
C GLU A 496 -14.38 4.09 -20.01
N ALA A 497 -13.43 4.95 -20.37
CA ALA A 497 -12.40 5.42 -19.45
C ALA A 497 -13.00 6.17 -18.25
N THR A 498 -13.99 7.04 -18.52
CA THR A 498 -14.68 7.82 -17.48
C THR A 498 -15.43 6.95 -16.51
N VAL A 499 -16.25 6.04 -17.02
CA VAL A 499 -17.07 5.13 -16.20
C VAL A 499 -16.18 4.24 -15.35
N SER A 500 -15.13 3.68 -15.95
CA SER A 500 -14.14 2.86 -15.23
C SER A 500 -13.46 3.61 -14.09
N LEU A 501 -13.07 4.87 -14.34
CA LEU A 501 -12.42 5.72 -13.35
C LEU A 501 -13.35 6.06 -12.18
N ILE A 502 -14.61 6.47 -12.46
CA ILE A 502 -15.59 6.84 -11.42
C ILE A 502 -15.94 5.59 -10.58
N LEU A 503 -16.13 4.43 -11.22
CA LEU A 503 -16.38 3.18 -10.52
C LEU A 503 -15.20 2.82 -9.62
N LEU A 504 -13.96 2.93 -10.10
CA LEU A 504 -12.77 2.67 -9.31
C LEU A 504 -12.69 3.58 -8.07
N GLN A 505 -12.99 4.88 -8.22
CA GLN A 505 -13.00 5.83 -7.10
C GLN A 505 -14.11 5.53 -6.08
N ALA A 506 -15.17 4.84 -6.49
CA ALA A 506 -16.22 4.37 -5.60
C ALA A 506 -15.81 3.14 -4.79
N MET A 507 -14.85 2.33 -5.28
CA MET A 507 -14.38 1.13 -4.60
C MET A 507 -13.72 1.44 -3.24
N GLN A 508 -13.84 0.49 -2.32
CA GLN A 508 -13.06 0.52 -1.08
C GLN A 508 -11.66 -0.06 -1.31
N GLN A 509 -10.71 0.25 -0.44
CA GLN A 509 -9.40 -0.40 -0.45
C GLN A 509 -9.49 -1.80 0.15
N ALA A 510 -8.89 -2.79 -0.50
CA ALA A 510 -8.71 -4.11 0.08
C ALA A 510 -7.82 -4.04 1.33
N LYS A 511 -8.07 -4.92 2.29
CA LYS A 511 -7.33 -4.99 3.57
C LYS A 511 -7.17 -6.43 4.02
N TYR A 512 -6.22 -6.68 4.92
CA TYR A 512 -6.14 -7.96 5.63
C TYR A 512 -7.13 -7.97 6.80
N TYR A 513 -7.74 -9.14 7.04
CA TYR A 513 -8.71 -9.33 8.12
C TYR A 513 -8.66 -10.77 8.63
N GLN A 514 -9.13 -10.99 9.86
CA GLN A 514 -9.15 -12.33 10.47
C GLN A 514 -10.35 -13.18 10.07
N ASP A 515 -11.43 -12.54 9.62
CA ASP A 515 -12.66 -13.22 9.21
C ASP A 515 -12.82 -13.13 7.69
N GLU A 516 -13.43 -14.14 7.11
CA GLU A 516 -13.76 -14.19 5.70
C GLU A 516 -15.00 -13.33 5.43
N LEU A 517 -14.82 -12.23 4.67
CA LEU A 517 -15.89 -11.32 4.26
C LEU A 517 -15.97 -11.19 2.73
N GLY A 518 -15.26 -12.06 2.01
CA GLY A 518 -15.20 -12.04 0.56
C GLY A 518 -14.31 -10.94 -0.03
N HIS A 519 -14.11 -11.00 -1.33
CA HIS A 519 -13.35 -10.02 -2.09
C HIS A 519 -14.18 -9.48 -3.25
N PHE A 520 -14.83 -8.32 -3.06
CA PHE A 520 -15.79 -7.73 -4.00
C PHE A 520 -15.20 -7.58 -5.42
N GLY A 521 -14.03 -6.99 -5.57
CA GLY A 521 -13.41 -6.77 -6.88
C GLY A 521 -13.08 -8.07 -7.64
N LEU A 522 -12.73 -9.16 -6.93
CA LEU A 522 -12.50 -10.48 -7.54
C LEU A 522 -13.78 -11.31 -7.64
N ALA A 523 -14.88 -10.84 -7.09
CA ALA A 523 -16.15 -11.56 -6.98
C ALA A 523 -15.98 -12.98 -6.40
N THR A 524 -15.13 -13.12 -5.37
CA THR A 524 -14.85 -14.41 -4.72
C THR A 524 -15.20 -14.38 -3.25
N THR A 525 -15.69 -15.50 -2.72
CA THR A 525 -16.03 -15.66 -1.30
C THR A 525 -14.78 -15.82 -0.46
N TYR A 526 -13.81 -16.62 -0.93
CA TYR A 526 -12.60 -16.95 -0.18
C TYR A 526 -11.38 -16.39 -0.88
N TYR A 527 -10.62 -15.53 -0.19
CA TYR A 527 -9.36 -15.03 -0.73
C TYR A 527 -8.35 -14.73 0.37
N SER A 528 -7.12 -15.11 0.14
CA SER A 528 -5.98 -14.82 1.01
C SER A 528 -4.76 -14.55 0.15
N HIS A 529 -3.72 -14.01 0.73
CA HIS A 529 -2.43 -13.88 0.08
C HIS A 529 -1.49 -14.97 0.61
N PHE A 530 -1.16 -15.95 -0.25
CA PHE A 530 -0.28 -17.07 0.04
C PHE A 530 1.03 -17.03 -0.74
N THR A 531 1.03 -16.34 -1.88
CA THR A 531 1.99 -16.53 -2.96
C THR A 531 3.23 -15.66 -2.89
N SER A 532 3.40 -14.78 -1.85
CA SER A 532 4.58 -13.89 -1.79
C SER A 532 5.12 -13.70 -0.36
N PRO A 533 5.62 -14.75 0.32
CA PRO A 533 6.10 -14.66 1.70
C PRO A 533 7.45 -13.96 1.86
N ILE A 534 8.24 -13.76 0.80
CA ILE A 534 9.49 -13.01 0.86
C ILE A 534 9.21 -11.53 1.12
N ARG A 535 8.14 -11.01 0.52
CA ARG A 535 7.81 -9.58 0.53
C ARG A 535 6.56 -9.20 1.29
N ARG A 536 5.72 -10.15 1.75
CA ARG A 536 4.50 -9.88 2.53
C ARG A 536 4.44 -10.72 3.80
N TYR A 537 4.31 -10.08 4.95
CA TYR A 537 4.25 -10.78 6.23
C TYR A 537 2.99 -11.65 6.44
N PRO A 538 1.79 -11.28 5.97
CA PRO A 538 0.60 -12.16 6.04
C PRO A 538 0.84 -13.52 5.41
N ASP A 539 1.46 -13.56 4.24
CA ASP A 539 1.81 -14.79 3.52
C ASP A 539 2.76 -15.66 4.37
N LEU A 540 3.79 -15.06 4.95
CA LEU A 540 4.70 -15.75 5.86
C LEU A 540 3.96 -16.32 7.09
N GLN A 541 3.02 -15.57 7.65
CA GLN A 541 2.24 -16.04 8.80
C GLN A 541 1.33 -17.22 8.44
N ILE A 542 0.65 -17.19 7.30
CA ILE A 542 -0.20 -18.31 6.91
C ILE A 542 0.61 -19.54 6.50
N HIS A 543 1.82 -19.39 5.94
CA HIS A 543 2.73 -20.51 5.68
C HIS A 543 3.04 -21.30 6.95
N ARG A 544 3.21 -20.64 8.10
CA ARG A 544 3.40 -21.31 9.40
C ARG A 544 2.19 -22.10 9.82
N ILE A 545 0.99 -21.54 9.64
CA ILE A 545 -0.28 -22.20 9.95
C ILE A 545 -0.46 -23.43 9.06
N ILE A 546 -0.18 -23.31 7.76
CA ILE A 546 -0.24 -24.41 6.79
C ILE A 546 0.72 -25.53 7.19
N LYS A 547 1.97 -25.22 7.52
CA LYS A 547 2.96 -26.22 7.91
C LYS A 547 2.60 -26.93 9.22
N ASP A 548 2.09 -26.20 10.21
CA ASP A 548 1.60 -26.81 11.44
C ASP A 548 0.42 -27.76 11.18
N TYR A 549 -0.47 -27.42 10.23
CA TYR A 549 -1.53 -28.31 9.81
C TYR A 549 -0.99 -29.58 9.10
N LEU A 550 -0.11 -29.42 8.12
CA LEU A 550 0.48 -30.52 7.37
C LEU A 550 1.25 -31.50 8.29
N ASN A 551 1.96 -30.96 9.29
CA ASN A 551 2.73 -31.75 10.26
C ASN A 551 1.89 -32.20 11.47
N LYS A 552 0.57 -32.03 11.46
CA LYS A 552 -0.34 -32.41 12.56
C LYS A 552 0.01 -31.78 13.91
N ASN A 553 0.56 -30.58 13.89
CA ASN A 553 1.05 -29.86 15.08
C ASN A 553 0.03 -28.83 15.62
N LEU A 554 -1.20 -28.83 15.16
CA LEU A 554 -2.25 -27.91 15.59
C LEU A 554 -2.94 -28.42 16.85
N SER A 555 -2.41 -28.05 18.03
CA SER A 555 -3.10 -28.25 19.31
C SER A 555 -4.11 -27.13 19.57
N SER A 556 -5.05 -27.36 20.51
CA SER A 556 -6.02 -26.32 20.95
C SER A 556 -5.33 -25.04 21.43
N VAL A 557 -4.24 -25.16 22.16
CA VAL A 557 -3.43 -24.04 22.65
C VAL A 557 -2.83 -23.25 21.49
N LYS A 558 -2.31 -23.94 20.47
CA LYS A 558 -1.76 -23.32 19.26
C LYS A 558 -2.85 -22.59 18.45
N LEU A 559 -4.04 -23.18 18.32
CA LEU A 559 -5.16 -22.55 17.66
C LEU A 559 -5.59 -21.25 18.35
N GLU A 560 -5.70 -21.24 19.67
CA GLU A 560 -6.01 -20.02 20.44
C GLU A 560 -4.91 -18.95 20.29
N ARG A 561 -3.65 -19.36 20.23
CA ARG A 561 -2.54 -18.44 19.93
C ARG A 561 -2.68 -17.85 18.54
N TYR A 562 -2.99 -18.66 17.52
CA TYR A 562 -3.18 -18.19 16.14
C TYR A 562 -4.37 -17.25 16.01
N LYS A 563 -5.49 -17.46 16.70
CA LYS A 563 -6.61 -16.50 16.73
C LYS A 563 -6.15 -15.08 17.07
N LYS A 564 -5.32 -14.93 18.12
CA LYS A 564 -4.77 -13.62 18.51
C LYS A 564 -3.75 -13.09 17.49
N LYS A 565 -2.92 -13.97 16.95
CA LYS A 565 -1.86 -13.60 16.02
C LYS A 565 -2.38 -13.10 14.67
N VAL A 566 -3.39 -13.78 14.10
CA VAL A 566 -3.97 -13.39 12.81
C VAL A 566 -4.64 -12.02 12.88
N VAL A 567 -5.32 -11.69 13.99
CA VAL A 567 -5.88 -10.34 14.22
C VAL A 567 -4.79 -9.28 14.17
N ASN A 568 -3.71 -9.49 14.94
CA ASN A 568 -2.61 -8.53 15.01
C ASN A 568 -1.87 -8.41 13.66
N THR A 569 -1.65 -9.55 12.98
CA THR A 569 -1.04 -9.59 11.64
C THR A 569 -1.88 -8.81 10.64
N ALA A 570 -3.20 -9.00 10.61
CA ALA A 570 -4.10 -8.32 9.71
C ALA A 570 -4.06 -6.79 9.88
N VAL A 571 -4.15 -6.33 11.13
CA VAL A 571 -4.14 -4.88 11.46
C VAL A 571 -2.80 -4.23 11.10
N VAL A 572 -1.68 -4.85 11.51
CA VAL A 572 -0.34 -4.28 11.29
C VAL A 572 0.01 -4.30 9.81
N SER A 573 -0.24 -5.42 9.11
CA SER A 573 0.10 -5.55 7.69
C SER A 573 -0.72 -4.60 6.82
N SER A 574 -2.02 -4.43 7.06
CA SER A 574 -2.85 -3.45 6.34
C SER A 574 -2.34 -2.02 6.53
N LYS A 575 -1.91 -1.68 7.76
CA LYS A 575 -1.32 -0.36 8.03
C LYS A 575 0.01 -0.16 7.31
N LYS A 576 0.88 -1.18 7.32
CA LYS A 576 2.22 -1.11 6.71
C LYS A 576 2.14 -1.07 5.18
N GLU A 577 1.27 -1.86 4.58
CA GLU A 577 0.98 -1.82 3.15
C GLU A 577 0.55 -0.43 2.69
N ARG A 578 -0.39 0.21 3.40
CA ARG A 578 -0.82 1.59 3.08
C ARG A 578 0.29 2.62 3.23
N LEU A 579 1.20 2.44 4.19
CA LEU A 579 2.36 3.33 4.34
C LEU A 579 3.36 3.13 3.20
N ALA A 580 3.63 1.89 2.81
CA ALA A 580 4.48 1.54 1.69
C ALA A 580 3.93 2.16 0.39
N GLN A 581 2.65 1.91 0.09
CA GLN A 581 1.98 2.46 -1.10
C GLN A 581 2.07 4.00 -1.15
N LYS A 582 1.83 4.69 -0.04
CA LYS A 582 1.95 6.15 -0.01
C LYS A 582 3.37 6.64 -0.24
N ALA A 583 4.37 5.94 0.29
CA ALA A 583 5.77 6.29 0.07
C ALA A 583 6.16 6.08 -1.41
N GLU A 584 5.69 4.99 -2.03
CA GLU A 584 5.86 4.69 -3.45
C GLU A 584 5.22 5.77 -4.32
N GLU A 585 3.94 6.12 -4.07
CA GLU A 585 3.20 7.18 -4.77
C GLU A 585 3.88 8.54 -4.63
N ASP A 586 4.37 8.90 -3.43
CA ASP A 586 5.02 10.17 -3.19
C ASP A 586 6.40 10.25 -3.87
N TYR A 587 7.19 9.17 -3.84
CA TYR A 587 8.47 9.13 -4.52
C TYR A 587 8.30 9.20 -6.04
N GLU A 588 7.32 8.47 -6.58
CA GLU A 588 6.94 8.54 -7.99
C GLU A 588 6.50 9.96 -8.39
N ARG A 589 5.72 10.64 -7.55
CA ARG A 589 5.28 12.02 -7.77
C ARG A 589 6.44 13.01 -7.81
N ILE A 590 7.42 12.86 -6.91
CA ILE A 590 8.66 13.66 -6.93
C ILE A 590 9.37 13.49 -8.28
N LYS A 591 9.55 12.25 -8.74
CA LYS A 591 10.24 11.97 -10.00
C LYS A 591 9.43 12.44 -11.21
N LYS A 592 8.11 12.37 -11.19
CA LYS A 592 7.25 12.96 -12.22
C LYS A 592 7.35 14.49 -12.27
N CYS A 593 7.46 15.15 -11.12
CA CYS A 593 7.71 16.60 -11.07
C CYS A 593 9.09 16.91 -11.68
N GLU A 594 10.16 16.23 -11.26
CA GLU A 594 11.50 16.42 -11.84
C GLU A 594 11.51 16.22 -13.36
N PHE A 595 10.79 15.21 -13.88
CA PHE A 595 10.66 14.95 -15.31
C PHE A 595 9.95 16.07 -16.08
N MET A 596 9.08 16.82 -15.43
CA MET A 596 8.28 17.86 -16.06
C MET A 596 8.92 19.27 -15.95
N GLU A 597 9.96 19.47 -15.12
CA GLU A 597 10.57 20.79 -14.90
C GLU A 597 11.06 21.46 -16.18
N ASP A 598 11.72 20.71 -17.08
CA ASP A 598 12.27 21.21 -18.33
C ASP A 598 11.21 21.39 -19.46
N LYS A 599 9.94 21.05 -19.17
CA LYS A 599 8.82 21.10 -20.12
C LYS A 599 7.84 22.24 -19.86
N ILE A 600 8.19 23.15 -18.92
CA ILE A 600 7.34 24.31 -18.62
C ILE A 600 7.08 25.13 -19.90
N GLY A 601 5.83 25.50 -20.12
CA GLY A 601 5.36 26.21 -21.32
C GLY A 601 4.92 25.31 -22.49
N GLN A 602 5.20 24.01 -22.45
CA GLN A 602 4.76 23.06 -23.47
C GLN A 602 3.27 22.74 -23.32
N LYS A 603 2.63 22.37 -24.43
CA LYS A 603 1.24 21.93 -24.49
C LYS A 603 1.16 20.40 -24.48
N PHE A 604 0.14 19.89 -23.82
CA PHE A 604 -0.16 18.47 -23.72
C PHE A 604 -1.66 18.23 -23.89
N THR A 605 -1.99 17.04 -24.37
CA THR A 605 -3.37 16.52 -24.32
C THR A 605 -3.47 15.54 -23.17
N GLY A 606 -4.49 15.67 -22.34
CA GLY A 606 -4.71 14.77 -21.20
C GLY A 606 -6.20 14.54 -20.96
N VAL A 607 -6.52 13.61 -20.06
CA VAL A 607 -7.88 13.24 -19.68
C VAL A 607 -8.19 13.81 -18.29
N ILE A 608 -9.36 14.39 -18.11
CA ILE A 608 -9.85 14.85 -16.81
C ILE A 608 -10.16 13.64 -15.94
N THR A 609 -9.44 13.49 -14.82
CA THR A 609 -9.61 12.36 -13.89
C THR A 609 -10.48 12.70 -12.68
N SER A 610 -10.53 13.96 -12.29
CA SER A 610 -11.32 14.40 -11.13
C SER A 610 -11.62 15.88 -11.19
N ILE A 611 -12.76 16.26 -10.65
CA ILE A 611 -13.22 17.65 -10.54
C ILE A 611 -13.60 17.93 -9.10
N SER A 612 -13.07 19.01 -8.55
CA SER A 612 -13.36 19.49 -7.18
C SER A 612 -13.69 20.98 -7.17
N LYS A 613 -14.11 21.52 -6.03
CA LYS A 613 -14.37 22.98 -5.88
C LYS A 613 -13.14 23.86 -6.11
N THR A 614 -11.95 23.28 -6.05
CA THR A 614 -10.69 24.05 -6.11
C THR A 614 -9.78 23.66 -7.26
N ASN A 615 -9.98 22.52 -7.88
CA ASN A 615 -9.14 22.05 -8.96
C ASN A 615 -9.81 21.04 -9.89
N ILE A 616 -9.29 20.94 -11.10
CA ILE A 616 -9.50 19.87 -12.06
C ILE A 616 -8.18 19.11 -12.14
N LYS A 617 -8.22 17.79 -12.03
CA LYS A 617 -7.07 16.91 -12.23
C LYS A 617 -7.04 16.40 -13.66
N VAL A 618 -5.86 16.42 -14.26
CA VAL A 618 -5.65 16.00 -15.66
C VAL A 618 -4.52 14.99 -15.69
N LEU A 619 -4.79 13.82 -16.26
CA LEU A 619 -3.83 12.74 -16.47
C LEU A 619 -3.34 12.76 -17.91
N LEU A 620 -2.03 12.85 -18.09
CA LEU A 620 -1.40 12.75 -19.41
C LEU A 620 -1.24 11.27 -19.83
N PRO A 621 -1.07 10.98 -21.14
CA PRO A 621 -0.88 9.61 -21.64
C PRO A 621 0.31 8.88 -21.03
N ASN A 622 1.33 9.60 -20.58
CA ASN A 622 2.51 9.05 -19.89
C ASN A 622 2.31 8.90 -18.36
N THR A 623 1.07 8.87 -17.88
CA THR A 623 0.71 8.72 -16.46
C THR A 623 1.08 9.89 -15.54
N VAL A 624 1.53 11.02 -16.06
CA VAL A 624 1.74 12.24 -15.27
C VAL A 624 0.40 12.89 -14.98
N GLU A 625 0.06 13.06 -13.69
CA GLU A 625 -1.13 13.80 -13.25
C GLU A 625 -0.74 15.21 -12.81
N GLY A 626 -1.45 16.21 -13.32
CA GLY A 626 -1.33 17.59 -12.88
C GLY A 626 -2.69 18.20 -12.54
N ILE A 627 -2.68 19.41 -12.02
CA ILE A 627 -3.87 20.12 -11.57
C ILE A 627 -4.05 21.45 -12.28
N ILE A 628 -5.31 21.81 -12.52
CA ILE A 628 -5.71 23.16 -12.93
C ILE A 628 -6.46 23.75 -11.75
N TYR A 629 -5.97 24.85 -11.17
CA TYR A 629 -6.70 25.53 -10.11
C TYR A 629 -7.92 26.24 -10.68
N ILE A 630 -9.06 26.02 -10.07
CA ILE A 630 -10.32 26.69 -10.35
C ILE A 630 -10.90 27.25 -9.06
N LYS A 631 -11.78 28.25 -9.19
CA LYS A 631 -12.62 28.72 -8.10
C LYS A 631 -14.06 28.43 -8.47
N ALA A 632 -14.61 27.38 -7.89
CA ALA A 632 -15.97 26.98 -8.17
C ALA A 632 -16.89 27.33 -7.00
N ASN A 633 -17.88 28.21 -7.28
CA ASN A 633 -18.97 28.60 -6.37
C ASN A 633 -20.14 29.14 -7.21
N ASP A 634 -21.25 29.48 -6.57
CA ASP A 634 -22.46 29.99 -7.24
C ASP A 634 -22.40 31.47 -7.59
N GLN A 635 -21.25 32.16 -7.43
CA GLN A 635 -21.10 33.57 -7.77
C GLN A 635 -20.83 33.72 -9.29
N GLU A 636 -21.36 34.78 -9.85
CA GLU A 636 -21.14 35.17 -11.25
C GLU A 636 -19.64 35.36 -11.54
N GLY A 637 -19.16 34.86 -12.66
CA GLY A 637 -17.74 34.89 -13.03
C GLY A 637 -16.86 33.77 -12.46
N ASN A 638 -17.41 32.80 -11.73
CA ASN A 638 -16.72 31.62 -11.24
C ASN A 638 -17.24 30.34 -11.94
N TYR A 639 -16.49 29.25 -11.74
CA TYR A 639 -16.90 27.94 -12.20
C TYR A 639 -18.10 27.42 -11.40
N LYS A 640 -19.03 26.73 -12.05
CA LYS A 640 -20.18 26.05 -11.41
C LYS A 640 -19.99 24.55 -11.44
N ILE A 641 -20.05 23.90 -10.26
CA ILE A 641 -20.00 22.43 -10.18
C ILE A 641 -21.40 21.87 -10.38
N LEU A 642 -21.51 20.94 -11.32
CA LEU A 642 -22.70 20.16 -11.59
C LEU A 642 -22.48 18.74 -11.03
N GLN A 643 -22.76 18.56 -9.73
CA GLN A 643 -22.45 17.31 -8.98
C GLN A 643 -23.09 16.07 -9.59
N GLU A 644 -24.31 16.19 -10.12
CA GLU A 644 -25.05 15.08 -10.72
C GLU A 644 -24.36 14.48 -11.95
N ASN A 645 -23.47 15.23 -12.60
CA ASN A 645 -22.83 14.85 -13.87
C ASN A 645 -21.30 14.77 -13.78
N CYS A 646 -20.71 14.80 -12.58
CA CYS A 646 -19.23 14.84 -12.40
C CYS A 646 -18.56 15.87 -13.30
N SER A 647 -19.15 17.07 -13.42
CA SER A 647 -18.74 18.10 -14.37
C SER A 647 -18.66 19.49 -13.75
N VAL A 648 -17.96 20.37 -14.44
CA VAL A 648 -17.86 21.78 -14.09
C VAL A 648 -18.06 22.63 -15.33
N GLU A 649 -18.81 23.73 -15.19
CA GLU A 649 -19.01 24.73 -16.23
C GLU A 649 -18.16 25.97 -15.94
N ASN A 650 -17.40 26.44 -16.91
CA ASN A 650 -16.61 27.66 -16.77
C ASN A 650 -17.50 28.93 -16.94
N PRO A 651 -16.98 30.12 -16.60
CA PRO A 651 -17.73 31.36 -16.71
C PRO A 651 -18.22 31.71 -18.14
N LEU A 652 -17.65 31.06 -19.15
CA LEU A 652 -18.03 31.23 -20.57
C LEU A 652 -19.07 30.21 -21.05
N GLY A 653 -19.60 29.35 -20.11
CA GLY A 653 -20.59 28.32 -20.46
C GLY A 653 -19.99 27.03 -21.03
N LYS A 654 -18.67 26.92 -21.14
CA LYS A 654 -18.03 25.68 -21.58
C LYS A 654 -18.03 24.67 -20.43
N ARG A 655 -18.52 23.47 -20.71
CA ARG A 655 -18.61 22.39 -19.74
C ARG A 655 -17.43 21.43 -19.91
N TYR A 656 -16.89 20.96 -18.79
CA TYR A 656 -15.85 19.94 -18.69
C TYR A 656 -16.37 18.80 -17.83
N VAL A 657 -16.21 17.58 -18.30
CA VAL A 657 -16.70 16.35 -17.63
C VAL A 657 -15.51 15.47 -17.30
N VAL A 658 -15.59 14.71 -16.22
CA VAL A 658 -14.58 13.67 -15.94
C VAL A 658 -14.56 12.70 -17.12
N GLY A 659 -13.36 12.43 -17.65
CA GLY A 659 -13.13 11.62 -18.86
C GLY A 659 -12.94 12.41 -20.16
N ASP A 660 -13.23 13.70 -20.17
CA ASP A 660 -12.98 14.52 -21.36
C ASP A 660 -11.48 14.63 -21.65
N ASN A 661 -11.15 14.58 -22.95
CA ASN A 661 -9.83 14.97 -23.45
C ASN A 661 -9.74 16.48 -23.51
N ILE A 662 -8.70 17.05 -22.92
CA ILE A 662 -8.46 18.48 -22.94
C ILE A 662 -7.01 18.82 -23.30
N GLU A 663 -6.82 19.93 -24.01
CA GLU A 663 -5.51 20.53 -24.18
C GLU A 663 -5.16 21.39 -22.96
N VAL A 664 -3.98 21.17 -22.43
CA VAL A 664 -3.44 21.91 -21.29
C VAL A 664 -2.02 22.38 -21.59
N LYS A 665 -1.65 23.51 -21.01
CA LYS A 665 -0.29 24.01 -21.05
C LYS A 665 0.34 23.88 -19.67
N LEU A 666 1.57 23.37 -19.60
CA LEU A 666 2.30 23.27 -18.35
C LEU A 666 2.70 24.68 -17.90
N LYS A 667 2.11 25.15 -16.81
CA LYS A 667 2.30 26.48 -16.26
C LYS A 667 3.50 26.56 -15.30
N ASN A 668 3.58 25.59 -14.37
CA ASN A 668 4.61 25.56 -13.35
C ASN A 668 4.75 24.14 -12.77
N VAL A 669 5.92 23.86 -12.22
CA VAL A 669 6.19 22.62 -11.49
C VAL A 669 6.85 22.98 -10.15
N SER A 670 6.40 22.38 -9.07
CA SER A 670 7.00 22.47 -7.75
C SER A 670 7.35 21.07 -7.25
N VAL A 671 8.63 20.72 -7.26
CA VAL A 671 9.12 19.44 -6.73
C VAL A 671 8.94 19.39 -5.21
N ASP A 672 9.18 20.50 -4.51
CA ASP A 672 9.03 20.59 -3.04
C ASP A 672 7.56 20.35 -2.61
N GLU A 673 6.59 20.92 -3.34
CA GLU A 673 5.16 20.74 -3.08
C GLU A 673 4.58 19.52 -3.79
N LYS A 674 5.37 18.83 -4.62
CA LYS A 674 4.96 17.67 -5.42
C LYS A 674 3.77 18.00 -6.34
N ILE A 675 3.74 19.21 -6.92
CA ILE A 675 2.64 19.74 -7.73
C ILE A 675 3.09 20.02 -9.16
N ILE A 676 2.29 19.56 -10.12
CA ILE A 676 2.38 19.90 -11.54
C ILE A 676 1.15 20.75 -11.85
N LEU A 677 1.37 22.02 -12.23
CA LEU A 677 0.31 22.97 -12.49
C LEU A 677 0.10 23.17 -13.97
N PHE A 678 -1.10 22.90 -14.41
CA PHE A 678 -1.56 23.18 -15.79
C PHE A 678 -2.44 24.43 -15.83
N GLU A 679 -2.55 24.98 -17.03
CA GLU A 679 -3.56 25.97 -17.41
C GLU A 679 -4.31 25.48 -18.66
N LEU A 680 -5.57 25.86 -18.79
CA LEU A 680 -6.37 25.55 -19.99
C LEU A 680 -5.83 26.34 -21.18
N VAL A 681 -5.86 25.73 -22.37
CA VAL A 681 -5.47 26.37 -23.64
C VAL A 681 -6.69 26.95 -24.33
#